data_e8d3648b07fd204e49663fd8036f8a50
#
_entry.id   e8d3648b07fd204e49663fd8036f8a50
#
_cell.length_a   1.000
_cell.length_b   1.000
_cell.length_c   1.000
_cell.angle_alpha   90.00
_cell.angle_beta   90.00
_cell.angle_gamma   90.00
#
_symmetry.space_group_name_H-M   'P 1'
#
loop_
_entity.id
_entity.type
_entity.pdbx_description
1 polymer ?
#
loop_
_entity_poly.entity_id
_entity_poly.type
_entity_poly.pdbx_seq_one_letter_code
_entity_poly.pdbx_strand_id
1 'polypeptide(L)'
;MTDFSKLLNPEQCAAATAGEGPLLVLAAAGTGKTRTLVHRVAYLIEQGVPPERIMLLTFTNRAAREMLDRAQVLIGDGVAGIWSGTFHSICARLLRRYGASLGYSPSFQIIDEDDQKKIVGEIIKTTVKNPKDFPKKEIVLKMISEAQNESKPLELIAERWQTKAAGFTPEEILAVAEKYAAKKMELGAMDFDDLLVNGLRLVKENERVRSMLQEHFLHVLVDEYQDTNGLQAEFTDILAAKHRNIMAVGDDFQCIYTWRGAQIENILEFPQRWTGCRTIKLERNYRSVPGVLAVANTVMRDAPNQFAKTLRPSRPDNGAGLPSLYRVFDDEAQCQEILARVTEARSHGYRLSDIAVLYRSHFHSIRIQMAFAKRGIPHRITSGIGVFEQLHVKDVLAYLRLCINPRDELSFLRFICLFNGVGERGAAKMWEKLGRQFDLRREEDRAALLELLPAKAKPLYPRLRKGMEIVEEHFDEDDVGEIIEDFVDLFYEDHLRREFEDQDATDRLEDIKELAAQIAGGDKQKSAREKLVDFLSDVALMTNLDVRRNDPSLDRVTLSTVHQAKGMEWPVVIVPWLCETLFPSGKAVEEGRVDEERRLFYVVVTRAKDRLHMFSPSMRRMADGGIYPVNPSIFVKEIPKELVERRNVQSISPGYGASSYSRGNGYGSSSAYGGRGGCYGSSGYRGRRY
;
A
#
# COMPACT_ATOMS: atom_id res chain seq x y z
N MET A 1 -38.45 12.76 20.84
CA MET A 1 -37.22 11.97 21.10
C MET A 1 -37.24 10.75 20.22
N THR A 2 -36.15 10.53 19.53
CA THR A 2 -35.97 9.37 18.65
C THR A 2 -35.89 8.09 19.46
N ASP A 3 -36.66 7.08 19.08
CA ASP A 3 -36.54 5.75 19.70
C ASP A 3 -35.37 4.97 19.12
N PHE A 4 -34.19 5.19 19.68
CA PHE A 4 -32.93 4.55 19.21
C PHE A 4 -32.98 3.02 19.29
N SER A 5 -33.82 2.44 20.17
CA SER A 5 -33.92 0.98 20.30
C SER A 5 -34.59 0.33 19.07
N LYS A 6 -35.37 1.08 18.29
CA LYS A 6 -35.93 0.61 17.01
C LYS A 6 -34.99 0.75 15.83
N LEU A 7 -34.01 1.66 15.95
CA LEU A 7 -33.04 1.95 14.88
C LEU A 7 -31.73 1.17 15.00
N LEU A 8 -31.36 0.79 16.21
CA LEU A 8 -30.08 0.19 16.55
C LEU A 8 -30.25 -1.18 17.20
N ASN A 9 -29.28 -2.05 17.05
CA ASN A 9 -29.23 -3.27 17.86
C ASN A 9 -28.87 -2.93 19.33
N PRO A 10 -29.03 -3.87 20.30
CA PRO A 10 -28.81 -3.58 21.72
C PRO A 10 -27.42 -3.00 22.01
N GLU A 11 -26.36 -3.53 21.41
CA GLU A 11 -24.99 -3.11 21.65
C GLU A 11 -24.73 -1.72 21.03
N GLN A 12 -25.20 -1.48 19.81
CA GLN A 12 -25.16 -0.16 19.18
C GLN A 12 -25.95 0.87 19.95
N CYS A 13 -27.16 0.50 20.43
CA CYS A 13 -28.01 1.37 21.24
C CYS A 13 -27.30 1.72 22.55
N ALA A 14 -26.74 0.74 23.26
CA ALA A 14 -25.97 0.96 24.49
C ALA A 14 -24.77 1.89 24.27
N ALA A 15 -24.10 1.79 23.14
CA ALA A 15 -22.98 2.68 22.79
C ALA A 15 -23.44 4.08 22.41
N ALA A 16 -24.50 4.21 21.60
CA ALA A 16 -25.02 5.50 21.17
C ALA A 16 -25.66 6.30 22.29
N THR A 17 -26.36 5.63 23.23
CA THR A 17 -27.06 6.26 24.37
C THR A 17 -26.27 6.17 25.69
N ALA A 18 -24.99 5.83 25.61
CA ALA A 18 -24.13 5.77 26.79
C ALA A 18 -24.15 7.11 27.55
N GLY A 19 -24.18 7.06 28.88
CA GLY A 19 -24.06 8.26 29.73
C GLY A 19 -22.67 8.91 29.61
N GLU A 20 -22.38 9.80 30.53
CA GLU A 20 -21.08 10.47 30.62
C GLU A 20 -19.92 9.53 30.98
N GLY A 21 -18.72 9.98 30.71
CA GLY A 21 -17.46 9.29 30.98
C GLY A 21 -16.83 8.66 29.73
N PRO A 22 -15.60 8.13 29.88
CA PRO A 22 -14.84 7.55 28.78
C PRO A 22 -15.47 6.24 28.29
N LEU A 23 -15.56 6.11 26.97
CA LEU A 23 -16.19 4.98 26.29
C LEU A 23 -15.31 4.49 25.15
N LEU A 24 -14.94 3.21 25.20
CA LEU A 24 -14.32 2.52 24.09
C LEU A 24 -15.36 1.63 23.39
N VAL A 25 -15.54 1.84 22.09
CA VAL A 25 -16.39 1.00 21.24
C VAL A 25 -15.52 0.19 20.30
N LEU A 26 -15.37 -1.09 20.63
CA LEU A 26 -14.66 -2.06 19.79
C LEU A 26 -15.61 -2.56 18.71
N ALA A 27 -15.56 -1.95 17.56
CA ALA A 27 -16.49 -2.19 16.48
C ALA A 27 -15.81 -2.94 15.33
N ALA A 28 -15.95 -4.26 15.30
CA ALA A 28 -15.40 -5.09 14.25
C ALA A 28 -15.91 -4.71 12.85
N ALA A 29 -15.28 -5.23 11.80
CA ALA A 29 -15.66 -4.92 10.42
C ALA A 29 -17.14 -5.18 10.16
N GLY A 30 -17.84 -4.25 9.48
CA GLY A 30 -19.25 -4.41 9.08
C GLY A 30 -20.27 -4.41 10.21
N THR A 31 -19.89 -3.99 11.43
CA THR A 31 -20.79 -3.94 12.61
C THR A 31 -21.50 -2.60 12.80
N GLY A 32 -21.25 -1.63 11.91
CA GLY A 32 -21.94 -0.34 11.93
C GLY A 32 -21.27 0.72 12.82
N LYS A 33 -19.95 0.79 12.86
CA LYS A 33 -19.15 1.86 13.51
C LYS A 33 -19.75 3.25 13.26
N THR A 34 -19.76 3.65 12.00
CA THR A 34 -20.27 4.95 11.56
C THR A 34 -21.73 5.19 11.97
N ARG A 35 -22.57 4.15 11.85
CA ARG A 35 -23.97 4.23 12.29
C ARG A 35 -24.07 4.53 13.78
N THR A 36 -23.27 3.86 14.60
CA THR A 36 -23.24 4.07 16.06
C THR A 36 -22.81 5.50 16.41
N LEU A 37 -21.73 6.01 15.77
CA LEU A 37 -21.25 7.38 15.98
C LEU A 37 -22.29 8.43 15.57
N VAL A 38 -22.91 8.28 14.41
CA VAL A 38 -23.96 9.17 13.91
C VAL A 38 -25.13 9.24 14.91
N HIS A 39 -25.56 8.08 15.43
CA HIS A 39 -26.64 8.05 16.42
C HIS A 39 -26.19 8.57 17.79
N ARG A 40 -24.90 8.45 18.15
CA ARG A 40 -24.35 9.11 19.34
C ARG A 40 -24.45 10.61 19.24
N VAL A 41 -24.06 11.18 18.10
CA VAL A 41 -24.19 12.62 17.84
C VAL A 41 -25.68 13.05 17.95
N ALA A 42 -26.59 12.32 17.30
CA ALA A 42 -28.02 12.59 17.36
C ALA A 42 -28.53 12.52 18.79
N TYR A 43 -28.19 11.50 19.54
CA TYR A 43 -28.55 11.34 20.93
C TYR A 43 -28.11 12.51 21.82
N LEU A 44 -26.83 12.93 21.70
CA LEU A 44 -26.27 14.02 22.48
C LEU A 44 -27.05 15.34 22.23
N ILE A 45 -27.36 15.64 20.99
CA ILE A 45 -28.12 16.83 20.61
C ILE A 45 -29.54 16.74 21.15
N GLU A 46 -30.21 15.60 21.06
CA GLU A 46 -31.54 15.39 21.67
C GLU A 46 -31.55 15.50 23.21
N GLN A 47 -30.40 15.23 23.86
CA GLN A 47 -30.20 15.45 25.30
C GLN A 47 -29.90 16.91 25.63
N GLY A 48 -29.90 17.82 24.64
CA GLY A 48 -29.67 19.25 24.83
C GLY A 48 -28.21 19.67 24.81
N VAL A 49 -27.29 18.82 24.37
CA VAL A 49 -25.89 19.23 24.16
C VAL A 49 -25.83 20.15 22.93
N PRO A 50 -25.32 21.38 23.06
CA PRO A 50 -25.18 22.27 21.92
C PRO A 50 -24.21 21.68 20.89
N PRO A 51 -24.55 21.72 19.58
CA PRO A 51 -23.71 21.09 18.51
C PRO A 51 -22.24 21.58 18.51
N GLU A 52 -22.04 22.88 18.76
CA GLU A 52 -20.71 23.50 18.81
C GLU A 52 -19.82 22.97 19.95
N ARG A 53 -20.40 22.29 20.92
CA ARG A 53 -19.69 21.67 22.05
C ARG A 53 -19.35 20.20 21.82
N ILE A 54 -19.63 19.68 20.61
CA ILE A 54 -19.30 18.33 20.17
C ILE A 54 -18.15 18.40 19.18
N MET A 55 -17.07 17.68 19.45
CA MET A 55 -15.96 17.45 18.52
C MET A 55 -16.05 16.03 17.94
N LEU A 56 -16.03 15.90 16.60
CA LEU A 56 -16.05 14.64 15.89
C LEU A 56 -14.82 14.53 14.98
N LEU A 57 -13.88 13.68 15.37
CA LEU A 57 -12.63 13.46 14.68
C LEU A 57 -12.68 12.17 13.85
N THR A 58 -12.20 12.26 12.61
CA THR A 58 -12.17 11.14 11.67
C THR A 58 -10.82 11.08 10.93
N PHE A 59 -10.55 9.97 10.25
CA PHE A 59 -9.32 9.83 9.48
C PHE A 59 -9.34 10.58 8.12
N THR A 60 -10.52 10.76 7.52
CA THR A 60 -10.67 11.44 6.21
C THR A 60 -11.77 12.50 6.22
N ASN A 61 -11.56 13.58 5.46
CA ASN A 61 -12.56 14.62 5.29
C ASN A 61 -13.87 14.09 4.67
N ARG A 62 -13.77 13.06 3.83
CA ARG A 62 -14.96 12.41 3.26
C ARG A 62 -15.80 11.72 4.34
N ALA A 63 -15.15 10.97 5.24
CA ALA A 63 -15.85 10.29 6.34
C ALA A 63 -16.53 11.33 7.26
N ALA A 64 -15.84 12.43 7.58
CA ALA A 64 -16.43 13.51 8.38
C ALA A 64 -17.69 14.08 7.76
N ARG A 65 -17.68 14.40 6.46
CA ARG A 65 -18.85 14.90 5.73
C ARG A 65 -19.98 13.89 5.71
N GLU A 66 -19.68 12.64 5.34
CA GLU A 66 -20.67 11.56 5.29
C GLU A 66 -21.37 11.34 6.64
N MET A 67 -20.62 11.44 7.75
CA MET A 67 -21.19 11.33 9.09
C MET A 67 -22.13 12.50 9.40
N LEU A 68 -21.75 13.73 9.06
CA LEU A 68 -22.60 14.90 9.25
C LEU A 68 -23.86 14.82 8.38
N ASP A 69 -23.74 14.46 7.11
CA ASP A 69 -24.87 14.29 6.20
C ASP A 69 -25.87 13.25 6.74
N ARG A 70 -25.37 12.13 7.25
CA ARG A 70 -26.20 11.10 7.87
C ARG A 70 -26.84 11.55 9.18
N ALA A 71 -26.13 12.34 9.99
CA ALA A 71 -26.68 12.92 11.20
C ALA A 71 -27.77 13.95 10.87
N GLN A 72 -27.55 14.76 9.84
CA GLN A 72 -28.56 15.73 9.35
C GLN A 72 -29.85 15.06 8.89
N VAL A 73 -29.76 13.90 8.25
CA VAL A 73 -30.98 13.12 7.90
C VAL A 73 -31.77 12.68 9.12
N LEU A 74 -31.10 12.44 10.28
CA LEU A 74 -31.78 12.00 11.50
C LEU A 74 -32.38 13.13 12.31
N ILE A 75 -31.68 14.26 12.42
CA ILE A 75 -32.07 15.35 13.36
C ILE A 75 -32.20 16.73 12.70
N GLY A 76 -32.19 16.78 11.36
CA GLY A 76 -32.33 18.03 10.60
C GLY A 76 -31.15 18.98 10.81
N ASP A 77 -31.44 20.28 10.82
CA ASP A 77 -30.40 21.34 10.92
C ASP A 77 -29.71 21.41 12.30
N GLY A 78 -30.09 20.56 13.24
CA GLY A 78 -29.50 20.47 14.57
C GLY A 78 -28.00 20.08 14.58
N VAL A 79 -27.43 19.66 13.44
CA VAL A 79 -26.00 19.34 13.31
C VAL A 79 -25.13 20.57 13.03
N ALA A 80 -25.72 21.71 12.72
CA ALA A 80 -24.96 22.93 12.40
C ALA A 80 -24.12 23.37 13.60
N GLY A 81 -22.84 23.62 13.37
CA GLY A 81 -21.90 24.03 14.42
C GLY A 81 -21.01 22.94 14.99
N ILE A 82 -21.29 21.64 14.74
CA ILE A 82 -20.41 20.55 15.17
C ILE A 82 -19.00 20.76 14.63
N TRP A 83 -18.01 20.59 15.50
CA TRP A 83 -16.60 20.60 15.11
C TRP A 83 -16.20 19.24 14.53
N SER A 84 -16.50 19.04 13.24
CA SER A 84 -16.20 17.80 12.54
C SER A 84 -15.05 17.99 11.54
N GLY A 85 -14.18 16.99 11.44
CA GLY A 85 -13.08 16.98 10.47
C GLY A 85 -12.00 15.96 10.79
N THR A 86 -10.90 16.03 10.03
CA THR A 86 -9.68 15.30 10.35
C THR A 86 -8.90 16.01 11.45
N PHE A 87 -7.99 15.30 12.13
CA PHE A 87 -7.10 15.91 13.13
C PHE A 87 -6.39 17.15 12.58
N HIS A 88 -5.80 17.05 11.37
CA HIS A 88 -5.14 18.18 10.71
C HIS A 88 -6.08 19.38 10.48
N SER A 89 -7.30 19.14 10.03
CA SER A 89 -8.24 20.20 9.75
C SER A 89 -8.72 20.90 11.04
N ILE A 90 -8.89 20.16 12.13
CA ILE A 90 -9.25 20.70 13.44
C ILE A 90 -8.06 21.49 14.03
N CYS A 91 -6.85 20.91 14.00
CA CYS A 91 -5.65 21.63 14.45
C CYS A 91 -5.42 22.92 13.65
N ALA A 92 -5.54 22.87 12.31
CA ALA A 92 -5.43 24.10 11.48
C ALA A 92 -6.46 25.17 11.88
N ARG A 93 -7.73 24.77 12.15
CA ARG A 93 -8.78 25.68 12.60
C ARG A 93 -8.47 26.29 13.97
N LEU A 94 -7.95 25.50 14.91
CA LEU A 94 -7.53 25.97 16.22
C LEU A 94 -6.32 26.92 16.13
N LEU A 95 -5.32 26.56 15.33
CA LEU A 95 -4.12 27.37 15.11
C LEU A 95 -4.43 28.71 14.45
N ARG A 96 -5.36 28.75 13.49
CA ARG A 96 -5.81 30.03 12.91
C ARG A 96 -6.49 30.94 13.95
N ARG A 97 -7.16 30.36 14.95
CA ARG A 97 -7.87 31.13 15.98
C ARG A 97 -6.98 31.50 17.16
N TYR A 98 -6.05 30.66 17.55
CA TYR A 98 -5.28 30.80 18.79
C TYR A 98 -3.77 30.69 18.60
N GLY A 99 -3.26 30.43 17.40
CA GLY A 99 -1.83 30.22 17.12
C GLY A 99 -0.94 31.44 17.30
N ALA A 100 -1.51 32.63 17.53
CA ALA A 100 -0.76 33.85 17.83
C ALA A 100 0.14 33.68 19.07
N SER A 101 -0.27 32.85 20.04
CA SER A 101 0.53 32.53 21.22
C SER A 101 1.80 31.70 20.90
N LEU A 102 1.83 31.06 19.76
CA LEU A 102 2.98 30.30 19.23
C LEU A 102 3.76 31.09 18.16
N GLY A 103 3.39 32.36 17.92
CA GLY A 103 4.05 33.22 16.92
C GLY A 103 3.47 33.11 15.50
N TYR A 104 2.38 32.42 15.29
CA TYR A 104 1.77 32.27 13.96
C TYR A 104 0.61 33.23 13.72
N SER A 105 0.61 33.87 12.54
CA SER A 105 -0.52 34.66 12.07
C SER A 105 -1.75 33.80 11.80
N PRO A 106 -2.98 34.29 11.99
CA PRO A 106 -4.19 33.57 11.55
C PRO A 106 -4.22 33.22 10.06
N SER A 107 -3.46 33.95 9.25
CA SER A 107 -3.33 33.76 7.79
C SER A 107 -2.14 32.91 7.39
N PHE A 108 -1.57 32.09 8.30
CA PHE A 108 -0.45 31.21 7.95
C PHE A 108 -0.77 30.32 6.75
N GLN A 109 0.24 30.08 5.92
CA GLN A 109 0.12 29.21 4.75
C GLN A 109 0.38 27.76 5.14
N ILE A 110 -0.30 26.83 4.46
CA ILE A 110 0.00 25.41 4.55
C ILE A 110 0.77 25.06 3.27
N ILE A 111 2.05 24.69 3.44
CA ILE A 111 2.93 24.34 2.32
C ILE A 111 2.78 22.85 1.96
N ASP A 112 2.82 22.57 0.68
CA ASP A 112 2.78 21.24 0.15
C ASP A 112 4.18 20.57 0.12
N GLU A 113 4.23 19.32 -0.29
CA GLU A 113 5.47 18.52 -0.34
C GLU A 113 6.52 19.12 -1.30
N ASP A 114 6.09 19.72 -2.41
CA ASP A 114 7.02 20.31 -3.39
C ASP A 114 7.65 21.58 -2.83
N ASP A 115 6.90 22.38 -2.10
CA ASP A 115 7.43 23.56 -1.42
C ASP A 115 8.40 23.17 -0.29
N GLN A 116 8.06 22.15 0.49
CA GLN A 116 8.96 21.59 1.51
C GLN A 116 10.29 21.16 0.88
N LYS A 117 10.24 20.38 -0.23
CA LYS A 117 11.43 19.91 -0.96
C LYS A 117 12.28 21.06 -1.49
N LYS A 118 11.67 22.16 -1.94
CA LYS A 118 12.42 23.36 -2.38
C LYS A 118 13.14 24.00 -1.21
N ILE A 119 12.44 24.26 -0.10
CA ILE A 119 13.01 24.91 1.08
C ILE A 119 14.16 24.08 1.65
N VAL A 120 13.96 22.78 1.90
CA VAL A 120 15.01 21.91 2.45
C VAL A 120 16.17 21.75 1.46
N GLY A 121 15.92 21.68 0.16
CA GLY A 121 16.97 21.62 -0.86
C GLY A 121 17.87 22.87 -0.88
N GLU A 122 17.33 24.06 -0.63
CA GLU A 122 18.11 25.31 -0.49
C GLU A 122 18.91 25.33 0.82
N ILE A 123 18.31 24.88 1.91
CA ILE A 123 18.98 24.81 3.22
C ILE A 123 20.16 23.83 3.18
N ILE A 124 20.00 22.65 2.59
CA ILE A 124 21.09 21.69 2.44
C ILE A 124 22.29 22.31 1.71
N LYS A 125 22.06 23.00 0.58
CA LYS A 125 23.12 23.66 -0.20
C LYS A 125 23.92 24.69 0.60
N THR A 126 23.28 25.35 1.56
CA THR A 126 23.90 26.45 2.33
C THR A 126 24.43 26.02 3.71
N THR A 127 24.02 24.84 4.20
CA THR A 127 24.33 24.38 5.57
C THR A 127 25.35 23.26 5.58
N VAL A 128 25.25 22.34 4.62
CA VAL A 128 26.05 21.13 4.60
C VAL A 128 27.35 21.36 3.81
N LYS A 129 28.49 20.86 4.34
CA LYS A 129 29.79 21.02 3.69
C LYS A 129 29.88 20.31 2.35
N ASN A 130 29.34 19.08 2.29
CA ASN A 130 29.34 18.24 1.10
C ASN A 130 27.90 17.89 0.66
N PRO A 131 27.14 18.83 0.06
CA PRO A 131 25.74 18.59 -0.30
C PRO A 131 25.53 17.45 -1.32
N LYS A 132 26.60 16.99 -1.99
CA LYS A 132 26.51 15.90 -2.99
C LYS A 132 26.48 14.51 -2.38
N ASP A 133 27.13 14.36 -1.23
CA ASP A 133 27.22 13.09 -0.50
C ASP A 133 26.16 13.01 0.61
N PHE A 134 25.49 14.14 0.87
CA PHE A 134 24.43 14.25 1.89
C PHE A 134 23.12 13.65 1.40
N PRO A 135 22.28 13.10 2.29
CA PRO A 135 20.98 12.56 1.94
C PRO A 135 20.11 13.59 1.20
N LYS A 136 19.31 13.10 0.28
CA LYS A 136 18.37 13.94 -0.46
C LYS A 136 17.36 14.59 0.47
N LYS A 137 16.86 15.72 0.00
CA LYS A 137 15.83 16.50 0.69
C LYS A 137 14.60 15.69 1.10
N GLU A 138 14.21 14.71 0.29
CA GLU A 138 13.11 13.78 0.56
C GLU A 138 13.40 12.91 1.80
N ILE A 139 14.62 12.36 1.87
CA ILE A 139 15.06 11.54 3.01
C ILE A 139 15.15 12.36 4.28
N VAL A 140 15.68 13.59 4.18
CA VAL A 140 15.76 14.51 5.33
C VAL A 140 14.37 14.88 5.84
N LEU A 141 13.44 15.21 4.94
CA LEU A 141 12.05 15.49 5.29
C LEU A 141 11.39 14.29 5.98
N LYS A 142 11.67 13.08 5.51
CA LYS A 142 11.14 11.86 6.13
C LYS A 142 11.70 11.64 7.53
N MET A 143 12.99 11.81 7.75
CA MET A 143 13.57 11.74 9.11
C MET A 143 12.89 12.72 10.05
N ILE A 144 12.66 13.97 9.60
CA ILE A 144 11.96 15.00 10.38
C ILE A 144 10.52 14.56 10.67
N SER A 145 9.80 14.10 9.66
CA SER A 145 8.42 13.62 9.81
C SER A 145 8.31 12.39 10.73
N GLU A 146 9.22 11.42 10.60
CA GLU A 146 9.28 10.26 11.50
C GLU A 146 9.50 10.68 12.96
N ALA A 147 10.46 11.60 13.21
CA ALA A 147 10.75 12.09 14.55
C ALA A 147 9.51 12.73 15.18
N GLN A 148 8.79 13.54 14.43
CA GLN A 148 7.56 14.20 14.87
C GLN A 148 6.43 13.18 15.13
N ASN A 149 6.15 12.29 14.18
CA ASN A 149 5.03 11.35 14.27
C ASN A 149 5.27 10.23 15.31
N GLU A 150 6.54 9.80 15.50
CA GLU A 150 6.90 8.85 16.55
C GLU A 150 7.11 9.53 17.92
N SER A 151 7.08 10.86 17.99
CA SER A 151 7.40 11.65 19.19
C SER A 151 8.76 11.29 19.78
N LYS A 152 9.76 11.06 18.90
CA LYS A 152 11.13 10.70 19.26
C LYS A 152 12.11 11.82 18.92
N PRO A 153 13.23 11.96 19.66
CA PRO A 153 14.31 12.86 19.28
C PRO A 153 14.81 12.59 17.86
N LEU A 154 15.03 13.65 17.07
CA LEU A 154 15.49 13.55 15.69
C LEU A 154 16.88 12.90 15.59
N GLU A 155 17.72 13.07 16.63
CA GLU A 155 19.02 12.40 16.74
C GLU A 155 18.90 10.90 16.63
N LEU A 156 17.98 10.29 17.42
CA LEU A 156 17.76 8.84 17.42
C LEU A 156 17.24 8.33 16.06
N ILE A 157 16.42 9.14 15.40
CA ILE A 157 15.95 8.82 14.05
C ILE A 157 17.11 8.91 13.07
N ALA A 158 17.92 9.95 13.11
CA ALA A 158 19.08 10.11 12.25
C ALA A 158 20.10 8.98 12.43
N GLU A 159 20.41 8.57 13.67
CA GLU A 159 21.26 7.41 13.97
C GLU A 159 20.70 6.11 13.36
N ARG A 160 19.41 5.87 13.49
CA ARG A 160 18.74 4.71 12.85
C ARG A 160 18.86 4.74 11.33
N TRP A 161 18.80 5.93 10.73
CA TRP A 161 18.95 6.10 9.29
C TRP A 161 20.38 5.99 8.78
N GLN A 162 21.40 6.18 9.61
CA GLN A 162 22.80 5.95 9.23
C GLN A 162 23.08 4.49 8.82
N THR A 163 22.30 3.53 9.30
CA THR A 163 22.39 2.14 8.86
C THR A 163 21.85 1.91 7.44
N LYS A 164 21.04 2.84 6.93
CA LYS A 164 20.33 2.76 5.65
C LYS A 164 20.87 3.73 4.60
N ALA A 165 21.42 4.87 5.05
CA ALA A 165 21.97 5.90 4.18
C ALA A 165 23.31 6.39 4.75
N ALA A 166 24.30 6.61 3.89
CA ALA A 166 25.61 7.13 4.26
C ALA A 166 25.74 8.62 3.95
N GLY A 167 26.82 9.24 4.42
CA GLY A 167 27.24 10.58 4.00
C GLY A 167 26.71 11.73 4.85
N PHE A 168 26.23 11.46 6.07
CA PHE A 168 25.77 12.51 7.00
C PHE A 168 26.07 12.17 8.46
N THR A 169 26.04 13.18 9.32
CA THR A 169 26.01 13.00 10.77
C THR A 169 24.66 13.44 11.33
N PRO A 170 24.23 12.92 12.51
CA PRO A 170 22.99 13.37 13.15
C PRO A 170 22.95 14.88 13.36
N GLU A 171 24.09 15.51 13.71
CA GLU A 171 24.19 16.95 13.93
C GLU A 171 23.93 17.76 12.65
N GLU A 172 24.33 17.25 11.49
CA GLU A 172 24.04 17.89 10.20
C GLU A 172 22.53 17.83 9.89
N ILE A 173 21.87 16.72 10.17
CA ILE A 173 20.42 16.59 10.01
C ILE A 173 19.68 17.55 10.94
N LEU A 174 20.11 17.64 12.22
CA LEU A 174 19.56 18.59 13.19
C LEU A 174 19.70 20.03 12.72
N ALA A 175 20.90 20.43 12.26
CA ALA A 175 21.15 21.78 11.76
C ALA A 175 20.27 22.12 10.55
N VAL A 176 19.99 21.14 9.67
CA VAL A 176 19.06 21.35 8.55
C VAL A 176 17.63 21.48 9.05
N ALA A 177 17.20 20.63 10.00
CA ALA A 177 15.86 20.66 10.56
C ALA A 177 15.56 21.95 11.33
N GLU A 178 16.51 22.45 12.12
CA GLU A 178 16.40 23.73 12.83
C GLU A 178 16.21 24.90 11.85
N LYS A 179 17.04 24.95 10.80
CA LYS A 179 16.90 25.98 9.76
C LYS A 179 15.60 25.85 8.98
N TYR A 180 15.12 24.62 8.75
CA TYR A 180 13.84 24.38 8.10
C TYR A 180 12.68 24.90 8.97
N ALA A 181 12.69 24.59 10.26
CA ALA A 181 11.70 25.12 11.21
C ALA A 181 11.73 26.65 11.27
N ALA A 182 12.93 27.25 11.37
CA ALA A 182 13.11 28.70 11.36
C ALA A 182 12.61 29.33 10.05
N LYS A 183 12.88 28.71 8.91
CA LYS A 183 12.42 29.20 7.59
C LYS A 183 10.91 29.14 7.45
N LYS A 184 10.26 28.07 7.90
CA LYS A 184 8.79 27.98 7.95
C LYS A 184 8.19 29.10 8.81
N MET A 185 8.79 29.37 9.97
CA MET A 185 8.34 30.45 10.84
C MET A 185 8.51 31.84 10.19
N GLU A 186 9.66 32.09 9.53
CA GLU A 186 9.91 33.34 8.77
C GLU A 186 8.86 33.54 7.67
N LEU A 187 8.50 32.50 6.98
CA LEU A 187 7.50 32.51 5.91
C LEU A 187 6.05 32.56 6.43
N GLY A 188 5.84 32.45 7.74
CA GLY A 188 4.49 32.31 8.31
C GLY A 188 3.78 31.09 7.78
N ALA A 189 4.52 29.96 7.61
CA ALA A 189 4.03 28.75 6.99
C ALA A 189 4.13 27.53 7.93
N MET A 190 3.27 26.56 7.72
CA MET A 190 3.30 25.24 8.36
C MET A 190 3.19 24.14 7.30
N ASP A 191 3.87 23.03 7.49
CA ASP A 191 3.57 21.81 6.76
C ASP A 191 2.48 20.99 7.46
N PHE A 192 2.14 19.82 6.92
CA PHE A 192 1.09 18.98 7.50
C PHE A 192 1.44 18.46 8.88
N ASP A 193 2.69 18.07 9.11
CA ASP A 193 3.13 17.58 10.42
C ASP A 193 3.12 18.71 11.46
N ASP A 194 3.51 19.94 11.08
CA ASP A 194 3.42 21.11 11.94
C ASP A 194 2.01 21.37 12.46
N LEU A 195 0.99 21.10 11.67
CA LEU A 195 -0.40 21.29 12.12
C LEU A 195 -0.72 20.44 13.34
N LEU A 196 -0.26 19.20 13.38
CA LEU A 196 -0.45 18.30 14.53
C LEU A 196 0.45 18.67 15.69
N VAL A 197 1.74 18.88 15.42
CA VAL A 197 2.74 19.24 16.44
C VAL A 197 2.35 20.55 17.12
N ASN A 198 2.09 21.61 16.36
CA ASN A 198 1.72 22.93 16.92
C ASN A 198 0.31 22.92 17.50
N GLY A 199 -0.62 22.10 16.95
CA GLY A 199 -1.94 21.88 17.54
C GLY A 199 -1.84 21.28 18.96
N LEU A 200 -0.98 20.29 19.13
CA LEU A 200 -0.69 19.69 20.43
C LEU A 200 0.05 20.68 21.34
N ARG A 201 1.09 21.36 20.84
CA ARG A 201 1.81 22.39 21.61
C ARG A 201 0.87 23.48 22.11
N LEU A 202 -0.05 23.96 21.29
CA LEU A 202 -1.04 24.98 21.66
C LEU A 202 -1.81 24.60 22.92
N VAL A 203 -2.26 23.35 23.00
CA VAL A 203 -3.04 22.87 24.16
C VAL A 203 -2.16 22.42 25.34
N LYS A 204 -0.89 22.09 25.12
CA LYS A 204 0.07 21.75 26.17
C LYS A 204 0.68 22.99 26.85
N GLU A 205 1.14 23.94 26.06
CA GLU A 205 1.92 25.09 26.52
C GLU A 205 1.04 26.28 26.94
N ASN A 206 -0.15 26.44 26.32
CA ASN A 206 -1.05 27.55 26.64
C ASN A 206 -2.20 27.11 27.53
N GLU A 207 -2.04 27.30 28.84
CA GLU A 207 -3.04 26.90 29.84
C GLU A 207 -4.39 27.59 29.63
N ARG A 208 -4.39 28.86 29.24
CA ARG A 208 -5.64 29.62 28.98
C ARG A 208 -6.42 29.00 27.81
N VAL A 209 -5.74 28.71 26.71
CA VAL A 209 -6.37 28.07 25.52
C VAL A 209 -6.84 26.66 25.89
N ARG A 210 -6.00 25.88 26.57
CA ARG A 210 -6.35 24.55 27.04
C ARG A 210 -7.62 24.55 27.88
N SER A 211 -7.66 25.37 28.93
CA SER A 211 -8.80 25.45 29.84
C SER A 211 -10.07 25.85 29.11
N MET A 212 -9.97 26.86 28.22
CA MET A 212 -11.10 27.32 27.41
C MET A 212 -11.61 26.21 26.47
N LEU A 213 -10.75 25.48 25.78
CA LEU A 213 -11.15 24.38 24.88
C LEU A 213 -11.73 23.21 25.66
N GLN A 214 -11.15 22.87 26.81
CA GLN A 214 -11.69 21.83 27.70
C GLN A 214 -13.06 22.18 28.25
N GLU A 215 -13.35 23.46 28.48
CA GLU A 215 -14.71 23.92 28.86
C GLU A 215 -15.67 23.92 27.66
N HIS A 216 -15.15 24.28 26.51
CA HIS A 216 -15.97 24.40 25.31
C HIS A 216 -16.43 23.02 24.81
N PHE A 217 -15.54 22.04 24.69
CA PHE A 217 -15.87 20.72 24.18
C PHE A 217 -16.35 19.79 25.28
N LEU A 218 -17.65 19.61 25.34
CA LEU A 218 -18.27 18.67 26.31
C LEU A 218 -18.08 17.22 25.92
N HIS A 219 -18.03 16.92 24.61
CA HIS A 219 -17.86 15.58 24.09
C HIS A 219 -16.82 15.56 22.96
N VAL A 220 -15.89 14.61 23.04
CA VAL A 220 -14.88 14.31 22.01
C VAL A 220 -15.15 12.91 21.48
N LEU A 221 -15.52 12.80 20.19
CA LEU A 221 -15.82 11.55 19.52
C LEU A 221 -14.74 11.29 18.46
N VAL A 222 -14.14 10.11 18.47
CA VAL A 222 -13.05 9.76 17.55
C VAL A 222 -13.36 8.46 16.83
N ASP A 223 -13.41 8.52 15.49
CA ASP A 223 -13.56 7.35 14.62
C ASP A 223 -12.20 6.81 14.19
N GLU A 224 -12.15 5.53 13.86
CA GLU A 224 -10.94 4.78 13.46
C GLU A 224 -9.76 5.00 14.43
N TYR A 225 -10.03 4.95 15.74
CA TYR A 225 -9.06 5.29 16.78
C TYR A 225 -7.78 4.44 16.73
N GLN A 226 -7.85 3.22 16.19
CA GLN A 226 -6.69 2.34 16.00
C GLN A 226 -5.66 2.87 14.97
N ASP A 227 -6.04 3.88 14.16
CA ASP A 227 -5.15 4.47 13.17
C ASP A 227 -4.49 5.77 13.68
N THR A 228 -4.72 6.15 14.93
CA THR A 228 -4.12 7.35 15.53
C THR A 228 -2.64 7.14 15.86
N ASN A 229 -1.85 8.20 15.68
CA ASN A 229 -0.48 8.27 16.21
C ASN A 229 -0.48 8.85 17.64
N GLY A 230 0.72 8.89 18.27
CA GLY A 230 0.85 9.39 19.64
C GLY A 230 0.40 10.85 19.82
N LEU A 231 0.72 11.74 18.87
CA LEU A 231 0.32 13.15 18.92
C LEU A 231 -1.21 13.31 18.91
N GLN A 232 -1.89 12.53 18.09
CA GLN A 232 -3.35 12.56 17.94
C GLN A 232 -4.05 12.02 19.19
N ALA A 233 -3.54 10.91 19.76
CA ALA A 233 -4.07 10.36 20.98
C ALA A 233 -3.89 11.35 22.16
N GLU A 234 -2.69 11.91 22.34
CA GLU A 234 -2.42 12.87 23.39
C GLU A 234 -3.25 14.17 23.24
N PHE A 235 -3.43 14.64 22.01
CA PHE A 235 -4.26 15.82 21.74
C PHE A 235 -5.71 15.58 22.19
N THR A 236 -6.30 14.42 21.87
CA THR A 236 -7.66 14.09 22.30
C THR A 236 -7.75 13.88 23.82
N ASP A 237 -6.75 13.26 24.42
CA ASP A 237 -6.71 13.05 25.86
C ASP A 237 -6.66 14.37 26.64
N ILE A 238 -5.87 15.34 26.18
CA ILE A 238 -5.82 16.68 26.77
C ILE A 238 -7.18 17.41 26.65
N LEU A 239 -7.79 17.39 25.47
CA LEU A 239 -9.06 18.09 25.27
C LEU A 239 -10.20 17.52 26.10
N ALA A 240 -10.26 16.20 26.22
CA ALA A 240 -11.31 15.50 26.95
C ALA A 240 -11.06 15.47 28.49
N ALA A 241 -9.90 15.87 28.97
CA ALA A 241 -9.47 15.66 30.36
C ALA A 241 -10.43 16.24 31.41
N LYS A 242 -11.07 17.38 31.14
CA LYS A 242 -11.97 18.05 32.09
C LYS A 242 -13.28 17.33 32.29
N HIS A 243 -14.00 17.07 31.21
CA HIS A 243 -15.34 16.44 31.25
C HIS A 243 -15.26 14.92 31.16
N ARG A 244 -14.13 14.36 30.76
CA ARG A 244 -13.89 12.91 30.58
C ARG A 244 -14.86 12.25 29.59
N ASN A 245 -15.60 13.02 28.79
CA ASN A 245 -16.55 12.50 27.82
C ASN A 245 -15.87 12.27 26.49
N ILE A 246 -15.02 11.26 26.44
CA ILE A 246 -14.35 10.80 25.22
C ILE A 246 -14.95 9.47 24.77
N MET A 247 -15.31 9.38 23.50
CA MET A 247 -15.73 8.12 22.88
C MET A 247 -14.77 7.78 21.76
N ALA A 248 -13.96 6.74 21.97
CA ALA A 248 -13.10 6.16 20.94
C ALA A 248 -13.82 4.98 20.28
N VAL A 249 -13.91 5.02 18.94
CA VAL A 249 -14.50 3.93 18.14
C VAL A 249 -13.44 3.40 17.21
N GLY A 250 -13.24 2.10 17.20
CA GLY A 250 -12.20 1.50 16.37
C GLY A 250 -12.28 -0.02 16.28
N ASP A 251 -11.39 -0.56 15.46
CA ASP A 251 -11.17 -1.98 15.28
C ASP A 251 -9.68 -2.28 15.26
N ASP A 252 -9.13 -2.77 16.36
CA ASP A 252 -7.72 -3.14 16.47
C ASP A 252 -7.29 -4.16 15.40
N PHE A 253 -8.22 -4.98 14.88
CA PHE A 253 -7.97 -5.87 13.74
C PHE A 253 -7.78 -5.12 12.42
N GLN A 254 -8.11 -3.85 12.32
CA GLN A 254 -7.97 -3.01 11.14
C GLN A 254 -6.85 -1.96 11.25
N CYS A 255 -5.94 -2.07 12.25
CA CYS A 255 -4.74 -1.24 12.33
C CYS A 255 -3.72 -1.66 11.26
N ILE A 256 -3.69 -0.96 10.13
CA ILE A 256 -2.86 -1.27 8.95
C ILE A 256 -2.07 -0.06 8.42
N TYR A 257 -1.98 1.02 9.21
CA TYR A 257 -1.26 2.24 8.85
C TYR A 257 -0.08 2.52 9.78
N THR A 258 0.58 1.47 10.31
CA THR A 258 1.76 1.60 11.19
C THR A 258 2.91 2.31 10.46
N TRP A 259 3.05 2.12 9.16
CA TRP A 259 4.00 2.82 8.30
C TRP A 259 3.73 4.35 8.18
N ARG A 260 2.54 4.82 8.56
CA ARG A 260 2.17 6.24 8.72
C ARG A 260 2.22 6.72 10.17
N GLY A 261 2.83 5.95 11.06
CA GLY A 261 2.95 6.29 12.47
C GLY A 261 1.75 5.88 13.33
N ALA A 262 0.76 5.15 12.81
CA ALA A 262 -0.33 4.62 13.63
C ALA A 262 0.23 3.67 14.70
N GLN A 263 -0.28 3.83 15.93
CA GLN A 263 0.14 3.05 17.09
C GLN A 263 -1.06 2.26 17.63
N ILE A 264 -1.00 0.94 17.50
CA ILE A 264 -2.09 0.07 17.97
C ILE A 264 -2.29 0.16 19.47
N GLU A 265 -1.21 0.47 20.20
CA GLU A 265 -1.20 0.66 21.65
C GLU A 265 -2.20 1.73 22.07
N ASN A 266 -2.45 2.74 21.22
CA ASN A 266 -3.43 3.79 21.52
C ASN A 266 -4.82 3.25 21.81
N ILE A 267 -5.29 2.26 21.04
CA ILE A 267 -6.60 1.64 21.30
C ILE A 267 -6.52 0.54 22.36
N LEU A 268 -5.43 -0.23 22.37
CA LEU A 268 -5.28 -1.34 23.34
C LEU A 268 -5.16 -0.84 24.77
N GLU A 269 -4.44 0.26 24.98
CA GLU A 269 -4.22 0.85 26.32
C GLU A 269 -5.26 1.90 26.70
N PHE A 270 -6.21 2.22 25.82
CA PHE A 270 -7.24 3.22 26.09
C PHE A 270 -8.00 3.00 27.40
N PRO A 271 -8.44 1.75 27.77
CA PRO A 271 -9.11 1.52 29.04
C PRO A 271 -8.23 1.75 30.26
N GLN A 272 -6.93 1.56 30.15
CA GLN A 272 -5.96 1.79 31.23
C GLN A 272 -5.67 3.29 31.41
N ARG A 273 -5.54 4.04 30.29
CA ARG A 273 -5.35 5.49 30.33
C ARG A 273 -6.58 6.22 30.87
N TRP A 274 -7.77 5.74 30.57
CA TRP A 274 -9.01 6.35 31.01
C TRP A 274 -9.67 5.52 32.12
N THR A 275 -9.28 5.76 33.38
CA THR A 275 -9.87 5.10 34.54
C THR A 275 -11.40 5.20 34.55
N GLY A 276 -12.11 4.09 34.72
CA GLY A 276 -13.55 4.02 34.64
C GLY A 276 -14.09 3.93 33.20
N CYS A 277 -13.23 3.70 32.22
CA CYS A 277 -13.65 3.49 30.84
C CYS A 277 -14.60 2.29 30.73
N ARG A 278 -15.72 2.51 30.06
CA ARG A 278 -16.63 1.44 29.65
C ARG A 278 -16.22 0.94 28.27
N THR A 279 -16.15 -0.37 28.10
CA THR A 279 -15.87 -0.99 26.80
C THR A 279 -17.10 -1.72 26.31
N ILE A 280 -17.56 -1.35 25.10
CA ILE A 280 -18.69 -1.99 24.42
C ILE A 280 -18.18 -2.64 23.13
N LYS A 281 -18.51 -3.92 22.92
CA LYS A 281 -18.11 -4.67 21.71
C LYS A 281 -19.28 -4.74 20.75
N LEU A 282 -19.06 -4.32 19.50
CA LEU A 282 -20.00 -4.51 18.41
C LEU A 282 -19.52 -5.71 17.57
N GLU A 283 -20.20 -6.83 17.74
CA GLU A 283 -19.81 -8.11 17.10
C GLU A 283 -20.79 -8.55 16.01
N ARG A 284 -22.01 -8.02 15.98
CA ARG A 284 -23.01 -8.36 14.96
C ARG A 284 -22.69 -7.70 13.63
N ASN A 285 -22.31 -8.53 12.66
CA ASN A 285 -21.91 -8.09 11.32
C ASN A 285 -23.11 -8.08 10.37
N TYR A 286 -23.33 -6.95 9.69
CA TYR A 286 -24.43 -6.73 8.73
C TYR A 286 -23.97 -6.76 7.27
N ARG A 287 -22.67 -6.93 7.05
CA ARG A 287 -22.03 -6.87 5.73
C ARG A 287 -21.98 -8.22 5.06
N SER A 288 -21.38 -9.20 5.71
CA SER A 288 -20.91 -10.43 5.09
C SER A 288 -21.76 -11.64 5.47
N VAL A 289 -21.78 -12.62 4.57
CA VAL A 289 -22.41 -13.92 4.80
C VAL A 289 -21.61 -14.76 5.82
N PRO A 290 -22.22 -15.79 6.45
CA PRO A 290 -21.58 -16.57 7.51
C PRO A 290 -20.24 -17.20 7.13
N GLY A 291 -20.10 -17.73 5.90
CA GLY A 291 -18.86 -18.37 5.45
C GLY A 291 -17.67 -17.42 5.42
N VAL A 292 -17.86 -16.18 4.97
CA VAL A 292 -16.81 -15.15 4.96
C VAL A 292 -16.40 -14.79 6.39
N LEU A 293 -17.36 -14.65 7.31
CA LEU A 293 -17.07 -14.32 8.70
C LEU A 293 -16.35 -15.44 9.45
N ALA A 294 -16.64 -16.70 9.13
CA ALA A 294 -15.93 -17.84 9.69
C ALA A 294 -14.44 -17.81 9.34
N VAL A 295 -14.09 -17.49 8.09
CA VAL A 295 -12.70 -17.30 7.67
C VAL A 295 -12.07 -16.09 8.40
N ALA A 296 -12.76 -14.94 8.46
CA ALA A 296 -12.25 -13.75 9.14
C ALA A 296 -11.96 -13.98 10.63
N ASN A 297 -12.85 -14.67 11.34
CA ASN A 297 -12.67 -15.03 12.74
C ASN A 297 -11.47 -15.97 12.94
N THR A 298 -11.28 -16.90 12.01
CA THR A 298 -10.16 -17.86 12.07
C THR A 298 -8.82 -17.14 11.90
N VAL A 299 -8.72 -16.21 10.94
CA VAL A 299 -7.49 -15.45 10.66
C VAL A 299 -6.99 -14.70 11.89
N MET A 300 -7.91 -14.19 12.71
CA MET A 300 -7.55 -13.37 13.89
C MET A 300 -7.54 -14.14 15.20
N ARG A 301 -7.91 -15.43 15.23
CA ARG A 301 -8.08 -16.20 16.47
C ARG A 301 -6.83 -16.19 17.36
N ASP A 302 -5.69 -16.43 16.74
CA ASP A 302 -4.42 -16.62 17.44
C ASP A 302 -3.48 -15.41 17.29
N ALA A 303 -4.01 -14.26 16.84
CA ALA A 303 -3.21 -13.04 16.74
C ALA A 303 -2.87 -12.50 18.13
N PRO A 304 -1.61 -12.10 18.38
CA PRO A 304 -1.22 -11.52 19.66
C PRO A 304 -1.77 -10.08 19.80
N ASN A 305 -1.77 -9.58 21.02
CA ASN A 305 -2.05 -8.17 21.35
C ASN A 305 -3.34 -7.65 20.70
N GLN A 306 -4.48 -8.23 21.09
CA GLN A 306 -5.77 -7.87 20.56
C GLN A 306 -6.89 -7.97 21.60
N PHE A 307 -7.98 -7.27 21.38
CA PHE A 307 -9.22 -7.49 22.12
C PHE A 307 -9.94 -8.75 21.62
N ALA A 308 -10.26 -9.66 22.51
CA ALA A 308 -11.08 -10.82 22.16
C ALA A 308 -12.46 -10.38 21.67
N LYS A 309 -12.78 -10.67 20.39
CA LYS A 309 -14.07 -10.39 19.76
C LYS A 309 -14.35 -11.40 18.64
N THR A 310 -15.63 -11.63 18.35
CA THR A 310 -16.04 -12.60 17.33
C THR A 310 -17.12 -11.99 16.45
N LEU A 311 -16.90 -11.98 15.14
CA LEU A 311 -17.88 -11.55 14.17
C LEU A 311 -19.05 -12.55 14.12
N ARG A 312 -20.28 -12.06 14.38
CA ARG A 312 -21.52 -12.83 14.35
C ARG A 312 -22.37 -12.41 13.16
N PRO A 313 -22.77 -13.33 12.26
CA PRO A 313 -23.53 -12.95 11.10
C PRO A 313 -24.94 -12.46 11.47
N SER A 314 -25.38 -11.36 10.84
CA SER A 314 -26.76 -10.91 10.85
C SER A 314 -27.46 -11.23 9.53
N ARG A 315 -26.69 -11.43 8.48
CA ARG A 315 -27.20 -11.86 7.18
C ARG A 315 -27.32 -13.37 7.15
N PRO A 316 -28.43 -13.91 6.58
CA PRO A 316 -28.54 -15.33 6.32
C PRO A 316 -27.51 -15.77 5.28
N ASP A 317 -27.30 -17.06 5.19
CA ASP A 317 -26.62 -17.65 4.04
C ASP A 317 -27.47 -17.39 2.78
N ASN A 318 -26.84 -16.82 1.77
CA ASN A 318 -27.51 -16.48 0.49
C ASN A 318 -27.34 -17.58 -0.57
N GLY A 319 -26.87 -18.76 -0.19
CA GLY A 319 -26.63 -19.87 -1.11
C GLY A 319 -25.35 -19.68 -1.98
N ALA A 320 -24.52 -18.67 -1.67
CA ALA A 320 -23.27 -18.45 -2.41
C ALA A 320 -22.21 -19.52 -2.12
N GLY A 321 -22.45 -20.38 -1.13
CA GLY A 321 -21.54 -21.43 -0.70
C GLY A 321 -20.41 -20.91 0.21
N LEU A 322 -19.44 -21.79 0.50
CA LEU A 322 -18.25 -21.42 1.26
C LEU A 322 -17.31 -20.55 0.42
N PRO A 323 -16.46 -19.71 1.05
CA PRO A 323 -15.35 -19.09 0.37
C PRO A 323 -14.51 -20.10 -0.39
N SER A 324 -14.07 -19.76 -1.60
CA SER A 324 -13.34 -20.71 -2.45
C SER A 324 -11.84 -20.42 -2.40
N LEU A 325 -11.04 -21.47 -2.26
CA LEU A 325 -9.59 -21.43 -2.32
C LEU A 325 -9.10 -22.23 -3.54
N TYR A 326 -8.55 -21.51 -4.50
CA TYR A 326 -8.03 -22.08 -5.74
C TYR A 326 -6.51 -22.31 -5.61
N ARG A 327 -6.11 -23.57 -5.69
CA ARG A 327 -4.71 -23.93 -5.92
C ARG A 327 -4.50 -24.02 -7.42
N VAL A 328 -3.78 -23.07 -7.98
CA VAL A 328 -3.51 -22.98 -9.41
C VAL A 328 -2.04 -23.32 -9.67
N PHE A 329 -1.71 -23.70 -10.91
CA PHE A 329 -0.33 -24.05 -11.25
C PHE A 329 0.60 -22.83 -11.15
N ASP A 330 0.31 -21.81 -11.91
CA ASP A 330 1.14 -20.60 -12.01
C ASP A 330 0.29 -19.31 -12.11
N ASP A 331 0.93 -18.22 -12.40
CA ASP A 331 0.35 -16.89 -12.56
C ASP A 331 -0.58 -16.79 -13.78
N GLU A 332 -0.29 -17.49 -14.87
CA GLU A 332 -1.17 -17.54 -16.05
C GLU A 332 -2.47 -18.27 -15.73
N ALA A 333 -2.37 -19.46 -15.10
CA ALA A 333 -3.53 -20.21 -14.64
C ALA A 333 -4.36 -19.40 -13.62
N GLN A 334 -3.68 -18.61 -12.76
CA GLN A 334 -4.35 -17.69 -11.84
C GLN A 334 -5.18 -16.65 -12.60
N CYS A 335 -4.59 -16.00 -13.60
CA CYS A 335 -5.29 -14.99 -14.39
C CYS A 335 -6.51 -15.56 -15.14
N GLN A 336 -6.38 -16.76 -15.73
CA GLN A 336 -7.49 -17.41 -16.44
C GLN A 336 -8.64 -17.73 -15.47
N GLU A 337 -8.32 -18.22 -14.28
CA GLU A 337 -9.35 -18.48 -13.26
C GLU A 337 -10.00 -17.20 -12.72
N ILE A 338 -9.24 -16.11 -12.55
CA ILE A 338 -9.81 -14.81 -12.18
C ILE A 338 -10.81 -14.34 -13.24
N LEU A 339 -10.45 -14.44 -14.54
CA LEU A 339 -11.36 -14.14 -15.65
C LEU A 339 -12.63 -15.00 -15.61
N ALA A 340 -12.48 -16.30 -15.33
CA ALA A 340 -13.60 -17.22 -15.18
C ALA A 340 -14.52 -16.81 -14.00
N ARG A 341 -13.97 -16.40 -12.86
CA ARG A 341 -14.76 -15.91 -11.70
C ARG A 341 -15.50 -14.62 -12.00
N VAL A 342 -14.86 -13.69 -12.70
CA VAL A 342 -15.54 -12.46 -13.16
C VAL A 342 -16.71 -12.79 -14.08
N THR A 343 -16.50 -13.70 -15.03
CA THR A 343 -17.55 -14.14 -15.96
C THR A 343 -18.69 -14.87 -15.22
N GLU A 344 -18.35 -15.76 -14.29
CA GLU A 344 -19.34 -16.47 -13.45
C GLU A 344 -20.14 -15.49 -12.59
N ALA A 345 -19.49 -14.51 -11.94
CA ALA A 345 -20.19 -13.49 -11.16
C ALA A 345 -21.21 -12.73 -12.02
N ARG A 346 -20.84 -12.37 -13.24
CA ARG A 346 -21.77 -11.73 -14.18
C ARG A 346 -22.95 -12.63 -14.54
N SER A 347 -22.73 -13.91 -14.78
CA SER A 347 -23.81 -14.86 -15.06
C SER A 347 -24.78 -15.05 -13.89
N HIS A 348 -24.32 -14.79 -12.66
CA HIS A 348 -25.16 -14.75 -11.46
C HIS A 348 -25.80 -13.38 -11.19
N GLY A 349 -25.72 -12.44 -12.13
CA GLY A 349 -26.39 -11.14 -12.05
C GLY A 349 -25.61 -10.03 -11.35
N TYR A 350 -24.35 -10.27 -10.93
CA TYR A 350 -23.51 -9.19 -10.40
C TYR A 350 -23.02 -8.27 -11.52
N ARG A 351 -22.99 -6.97 -11.25
CA ARG A 351 -22.37 -5.99 -12.15
C ARG A 351 -20.86 -6.05 -12.01
N LEU A 352 -20.12 -5.50 -12.97
CA LEU A 352 -18.67 -5.40 -12.85
C LEU A 352 -18.25 -4.53 -11.65
N SER A 353 -19.02 -3.48 -11.34
CA SER A 353 -18.82 -2.63 -10.17
C SER A 353 -19.02 -3.34 -8.81
N ASP A 354 -19.65 -4.52 -8.82
CA ASP A 354 -19.85 -5.37 -7.64
C ASP A 354 -18.64 -6.28 -7.37
N ILE A 355 -17.64 -6.27 -8.26
CA ILE A 355 -16.47 -7.17 -8.23
C ILE A 355 -15.22 -6.35 -7.94
N ALA A 356 -14.43 -6.80 -6.95
CA ALA A 356 -13.11 -6.25 -6.68
C ALA A 356 -12.04 -7.34 -6.69
N VAL A 357 -10.88 -7.01 -7.26
CA VAL A 357 -9.65 -7.79 -7.11
C VAL A 357 -8.73 -7.02 -6.16
N LEU A 358 -8.44 -7.60 -5.01
CA LEU A 358 -7.68 -6.98 -3.94
C LEU A 358 -6.31 -7.66 -3.76
N TYR A 359 -5.25 -6.91 -3.89
CA TYR A 359 -3.89 -7.42 -3.88
C TYR A 359 -2.99 -6.64 -2.90
N ARG A 360 -1.87 -7.28 -2.49
CA ARG A 360 -0.95 -6.71 -1.51
C ARG A 360 -0.10 -5.57 -2.08
N SER A 361 0.41 -5.73 -3.28
CA SER A 361 1.28 -4.77 -3.96
C SER A 361 0.82 -4.52 -5.39
N HIS A 362 1.16 -3.36 -5.95
CA HIS A 362 0.69 -2.95 -7.27
C HIS A 362 1.10 -3.90 -8.40
N PHE A 363 2.32 -4.44 -8.34
CA PHE A 363 2.83 -5.36 -9.35
C PHE A 363 1.98 -6.65 -9.47
N HIS A 364 1.33 -7.10 -8.39
CA HIS A 364 0.41 -8.23 -8.42
C HIS A 364 -0.74 -8.07 -9.42
N SER A 365 -1.05 -6.85 -9.82
CA SER A 365 -2.16 -6.55 -10.73
C SER A 365 -1.77 -6.49 -12.20
N ILE A 366 -0.47 -6.45 -12.54
CA ILE A 366 0.00 -6.21 -13.92
C ILE A 366 -0.62 -7.22 -14.90
N ARG A 367 -0.43 -8.52 -14.65
CA ARG A 367 -0.99 -9.58 -15.52
C ARG A 367 -2.51 -9.55 -15.55
N ILE A 368 -3.16 -9.24 -14.43
CA ILE A 368 -4.62 -9.16 -14.33
C ILE A 368 -5.13 -8.01 -15.19
N GLN A 369 -4.48 -6.85 -15.15
CA GLN A 369 -4.81 -5.70 -16.00
C GLN A 369 -4.68 -6.06 -17.48
N MET A 370 -3.58 -6.73 -17.87
CA MET A 370 -3.36 -7.18 -19.24
C MET A 370 -4.42 -8.20 -19.68
N ALA A 371 -4.73 -9.17 -18.83
CA ALA A 371 -5.74 -10.17 -19.13
C ALA A 371 -7.15 -9.54 -19.29
N PHE A 372 -7.48 -8.54 -18.45
CA PHE A 372 -8.74 -7.81 -18.56
C PHE A 372 -8.79 -6.97 -19.85
N ALA A 373 -7.70 -6.28 -20.19
CA ALA A 373 -7.60 -5.50 -21.42
C ALA A 373 -7.76 -6.39 -22.67
N LYS A 374 -7.04 -7.52 -22.73
CA LYS A 374 -7.14 -8.50 -23.85
C LYS A 374 -8.56 -9.07 -24.01
N ARG A 375 -9.31 -9.21 -22.92
CA ARG A 375 -10.70 -9.71 -22.92
C ARG A 375 -11.74 -8.58 -23.00
N GLY A 376 -11.33 -7.32 -23.08
CA GLY A 376 -12.23 -6.18 -23.13
C GLY A 376 -13.06 -6.00 -21.83
N ILE A 377 -12.55 -6.44 -20.68
CA ILE A 377 -13.22 -6.27 -19.38
C ILE A 377 -12.88 -4.87 -18.83
N PRO A 378 -13.88 -3.97 -18.74
CA PRO A 378 -13.65 -2.65 -18.17
C PRO A 378 -13.24 -2.74 -16.70
N HIS A 379 -12.18 -2.05 -16.32
CA HIS A 379 -11.70 -2.02 -14.93
C HIS A 379 -11.21 -0.61 -14.55
N ARG A 380 -11.08 -0.37 -13.26
CA ARG A 380 -10.49 0.84 -12.69
C ARG A 380 -9.48 0.47 -11.61
N ILE A 381 -8.44 1.26 -11.49
CA ILE A 381 -7.43 1.13 -10.42
C ILE A 381 -7.71 2.22 -9.39
N THR A 382 -7.75 1.85 -8.12
CA THR A 382 -8.12 2.79 -7.03
C THR A 382 -7.03 3.84 -6.78
N SER A 383 -5.75 3.50 -7.02
CA SER A 383 -4.60 4.41 -6.84
C SER A 383 -4.53 5.58 -7.83
N GLY A 384 -5.38 5.57 -8.87
CA GLY A 384 -5.41 6.63 -9.88
C GLY A 384 -4.28 6.60 -10.90
N ILE A 385 -3.15 5.94 -10.63
CA ILE A 385 -1.99 5.81 -11.53
C ILE A 385 -1.83 4.33 -11.90
N GLY A 386 -1.99 4.02 -13.19
CA GLY A 386 -1.74 2.67 -13.72
C GLY A 386 -0.26 2.30 -13.60
N VAL A 387 0.05 1.00 -13.51
CA VAL A 387 1.44 0.54 -13.41
C VAL A 387 2.28 1.09 -14.56
N PHE A 388 1.76 1.09 -15.78
CA PHE A 388 2.45 1.63 -16.97
C PHE A 388 2.54 3.16 -17.02
N GLU A 389 1.90 3.85 -16.09
CA GLU A 389 1.99 5.31 -15.94
C GLU A 389 3.01 5.71 -14.87
N GLN A 390 3.50 4.77 -14.07
CA GLN A 390 4.50 5.02 -13.05
C GLN A 390 5.85 5.39 -13.68
N LEU A 391 6.58 6.28 -12.99
CA LEU A 391 7.81 6.87 -13.50
C LEU A 391 8.85 5.79 -13.86
N HIS A 392 9.15 4.89 -12.92
CA HIS A 392 10.15 3.85 -13.09
C HIS A 392 9.80 2.83 -14.18
N VAL A 393 8.53 2.51 -14.33
CA VAL A 393 8.06 1.64 -15.43
C VAL A 393 8.23 2.34 -16.77
N LYS A 394 7.88 3.63 -16.86
CA LYS A 394 8.11 4.43 -18.09
C LYS A 394 9.58 4.55 -18.46
N ASP A 395 10.48 4.60 -17.48
CA ASP A 395 11.92 4.67 -17.73
C ASP A 395 12.44 3.36 -18.34
N VAL A 396 12.05 2.21 -17.78
CA VAL A 396 12.36 0.89 -18.34
C VAL A 396 11.74 0.72 -19.72
N LEU A 397 10.47 1.11 -19.90
CA LEU A 397 9.81 1.05 -21.22
C LEU A 397 10.49 1.94 -22.26
N ALA A 398 11.04 3.09 -21.88
CA ALA A 398 11.81 3.95 -22.79
C ALA A 398 13.08 3.25 -23.26
N TYR A 399 13.83 2.60 -22.34
CA TYR A 399 14.98 1.79 -22.72
C TYR A 399 14.61 0.65 -23.68
N LEU A 400 13.56 -0.11 -23.35
CA LEU A 400 13.08 -1.22 -24.18
C LEU A 400 12.60 -0.76 -25.57
N ARG A 401 11.95 0.41 -25.67
CA ARG A 401 11.54 0.98 -26.95
C ARG A 401 12.73 1.35 -27.82
N LEU A 402 13.79 1.87 -27.23
CA LEU A 402 15.04 2.16 -27.96
C LEU A 402 15.70 0.89 -28.50
N CYS A 403 15.57 -0.25 -27.80
CA CYS A 403 16.05 -1.53 -28.32
C CYS A 403 15.36 -1.94 -29.64
N ILE A 404 14.12 -1.47 -29.88
CA ILE A 404 13.34 -1.82 -31.06
C ILE A 404 13.38 -0.70 -32.12
N ASN A 405 13.24 0.55 -31.68
CA ASN A 405 13.11 1.71 -32.57
C ASN A 405 14.20 2.76 -32.29
N PRO A 406 15.30 2.74 -33.02
CA PRO A 406 16.38 3.74 -32.86
C PRO A 406 15.98 5.18 -33.17
N ARG A 407 14.77 5.42 -33.71
CA ARG A 407 14.25 6.75 -34.05
C ARG A 407 13.20 7.25 -33.06
N ASP A 408 13.04 6.58 -31.92
CA ASP A 408 12.12 7.02 -30.87
C ASP A 408 12.75 8.14 -30.03
N GLU A 409 12.52 9.39 -30.48
CA GLU A 409 13.01 10.58 -29.81
C GLU A 409 12.54 10.67 -28.35
N LEU A 410 11.27 10.43 -28.10
CA LEU A 410 10.72 10.57 -26.74
C LEU A 410 11.36 9.58 -25.76
N SER A 411 11.57 8.35 -26.21
CA SER A 411 12.25 7.33 -25.42
C SER A 411 13.73 7.68 -25.22
N PHE A 412 14.42 8.19 -26.26
CA PHE A 412 15.80 8.66 -26.10
C PHE A 412 15.92 9.81 -25.11
N LEU A 413 15.09 10.84 -25.23
CA LEU A 413 15.13 12.00 -24.33
C LEU A 413 14.91 11.55 -22.86
N ARG A 414 13.96 10.66 -22.64
CA ARG A 414 13.67 10.14 -21.31
C ARG A 414 14.84 9.33 -20.75
N PHE A 415 15.36 8.39 -21.53
CA PHE A 415 16.47 7.53 -21.16
C PHE A 415 17.74 8.32 -20.84
N ILE A 416 18.11 9.31 -21.68
CA ILE A 416 19.34 10.06 -21.48
C ILE A 416 19.25 11.05 -20.30
N CYS A 417 18.05 11.48 -19.92
CA CYS A 417 17.84 12.30 -18.73
C CYS A 417 18.07 11.52 -17.40
N LEU A 418 18.16 10.20 -17.43
CA LEU A 418 18.56 9.40 -16.25
C LEU A 418 20.03 9.63 -15.85
N PHE A 419 20.84 10.21 -16.75
CA PHE A 419 22.23 10.52 -16.46
C PHE A 419 22.40 11.81 -15.67
N ASN A 420 23.26 11.77 -14.69
CA ASN A 420 23.61 12.93 -13.88
C ASN A 420 24.12 14.09 -14.73
N GLY A 421 23.43 15.24 -14.62
CA GLY A 421 23.81 16.47 -15.30
C GLY A 421 23.30 16.58 -16.75
N VAL A 422 22.45 15.67 -17.19
CA VAL A 422 21.70 15.77 -18.43
C VAL A 422 20.27 16.20 -18.13
N GLY A 423 19.91 17.41 -18.55
CA GLY A 423 18.51 17.86 -18.51
C GLY A 423 17.90 17.84 -19.91
N GLU A 424 16.58 18.04 -20.01
CA GLU A 424 15.80 17.96 -21.26
C GLU A 424 16.42 18.74 -22.43
N ARG A 425 16.89 19.97 -22.18
CA ARG A 425 17.55 20.79 -23.23
C ARG A 425 18.87 20.16 -23.70
N GLY A 426 19.61 19.54 -22.79
CA GLY A 426 20.85 18.82 -23.10
C GLY A 426 20.57 17.56 -23.93
N ALA A 427 19.60 16.79 -23.51
CA ALA A 427 19.13 15.58 -24.19
C ALA A 427 18.67 15.86 -25.62
N ALA A 428 17.86 16.91 -25.85
CA ALA A 428 17.40 17.33 -27.17
C ALA A 428 18.58 17.71 -28.10
N LYS A 429 19.58 18.45 -27.59
CA LYS A 429 20.79 18.77 -28.36
C LYS A 429 21.62 17.53 -28.72
N MET A 430 21.69 16.55 -27.84
CA MET A 430 22.38 15.29 -28.12
C MET A 430 21.65 14.52 -29.22
N TRP A 431 20.32 14.44 -29.16
CA TRP A 431 19.49 13.83 -30.20
C TRP A 431 19.73 14.42 -31.59
N GLU A 432 19.74 15.73 -31.68
CA GLU A 432 20.06 16.42 -32.96
C GLU A 432 21.46 16.09 -33.49
N LYS A 433 22.47 16.08 -32.58
CA LYS A 433 23.86 15.78 -32.96
C LYS A 433 24.07 14.31 -33.34
N LEU A 434 23.27 13.39 -32.83
CA LEU A 434 23.25 11.98 -33.22
C LEU A 434 22.48 11.75 -34.56
N GLY A 435 22.03 12.81 -35.22
CA GLY A 435 21.31 12.71 -36.50
C GLY A 435 19.86 12.21 -36.32
N ARG A 436 19.26 12.44 -35.15
CA ARG A 436 17.89 12.04 -34.79
C ARG A 436 17.64 10.54 -34.89
N GLN A 437 18.68 9.76 -34.53
CA GLN A 437 18.60 8.32 -34.33
C GLN A 437 19.68 7.88 -33.36
N PHE A 438 19.43 6.82 -32.61
CA PHE A 438 20.36 6.21 -31.71
C PHE A 438 20.05 4.71 -31.59
N ASP A 439 20.89 3.88 -32.21
CA ASP A 439 20.81 2.42 -32.04
C ASP A 439 21.82 1.98 -31.00
N LEU A 440 21.31 1.64 -29.83
CA LEU A 440 22.14 1.22 -28.69
C LEU A 440 22.99 -0.05 -28.98
N ARG A 441 22.68 -0.80 -30.04
CA ARG A 441 23.42 -1.98 -30.50
C ARG A 441 24.60 -1.63 -31.42
N ARG A 442 24.67 -0.39 -31.93
CA ARG A 442 25.73 0.05 -32.86
C ARG A 442 26.86 0.72 -32.10
N GLU A 443 28.09 0.21 -32.28
CA GLU A 443 29.28 0.77 -31.64
C GLU A 443 29.51 2.24 -32.02
N GLU A 444 29.24 2.63 -33.27
CA GLU A 444 29.40 4.01 -33.71
C GLU A 444 28.49 4.97 -32.94
N ASP A 445 27.22 4.57 -32.70
CA ASP A 445 26.25 5.38 -31.97
C ASP A 445 26.62 5.46 -30.48
N ARG A 446 27.09 4.35 -29.91
CA ARG A 446 27.59 4.31 -28.51
C ARG A 446 28.82 5.22 -28.32
N ALA A 447 29.77 5.18 -29.25
CA ALA A 447 30.96 6.05 -29.22
C ALA A 447 30.58 7.53 -29.36
N ALA A 448 29.68 7.85 -30.29
CA ALA A 448 29.19 9.21 -30.47
C ALA A 448 28.44 9.75 -29.23
N LEU A 449 27.66 8.89 -28.56
CA LEU A 449 27.01 9.25 -27.31
C LEU A 449 28.03 9.58 -26.21
N LEU A 450 29.09 8.80 -26.05
CA LEU A 450 30.14 9.06 -25.05
C LEU A 450 30.80 10.43 -25.22
N GLU A 451 31.03 10.85 -26.46
CA GLU A 451 31.62 12.17 -26.75
C GLU A 451 30.66 13.30 -26.32
N LEU A 452 29.37 13.12 -26.50
CA LEU A 452 28.36 14.11 -26.21
C LEU A 452 27.99 14.21 -24.71
N LEU A 453 28.24 13.14 -23.93
CA LEU A 453 27.91 13.11 -22.52
C LEU A 453 28.72 14.16 -21.70
N PRO A 454 28.07 14.87 -20.77
CA PRO A 454 28.76 15.77 -19.85
C PRO A 454 29.74 15.00 -18.94
N ALA A 455 30.77 15.67 -18.49
CA ALA A 455 31.83 15.05 -17.64
C ALA A 455 31.27 14.30 -16.42
N LYS A 456 30.16 14.76 -15.84
CA LYS A 456 29.49 14.11 -14.69
C LYS A 456 28.77 12.80 -15.04
N ALA A 457 28.39 12.62 -16.29
CA ALA A 457 27.71 11.43 -16.77
C ALA A 457 28.68 10.33 -17.23
N LYS A 458 29.87 10.73 -17.70
CA LYS A 458 30.90 9.81 -18.23
C LYS A 458 31.30 8.65 -17.32
N PRO A 459 31.42 8.81 -15.99
CA PRO A 459 31.77 7.69 -15.09
C PRO A 459 30.75 6.53 -15.10
N LEU A 460 29.49 6.80 -15.42
CA LEU A 460 28.43 5.78 -15.49
C LEU A 460 28.38 5.08 -16.86
N TYR A 461 29.01 5.67 -17.87
CA TYR A 461 28.96 5.17 -19.24
C TYR A 461 29.49 3.75 -19.43
N PRO A 462 30.63 3.30 -18.79
CA PRO A 462 31.13 1.95 -18.96
C PRO A 462 30.11 0.87 -18.55
N ARG A 463 29.34 1.12 -17.49
CA ARG A 463 28.27 0.22 -17.04
C ARG A 463 27.14 0.16 -18.06
N LEU A 464 26.68 1.33 -18.51
CA LEU A 464 25.66 1.40 -19.52
C LEU A 464 26.10 0.74 -20.83
N ARG A 465 27.34 0.99 -21.27
CA ARG A 465 27.91 0.35 -22.46
C ARG A 465 27.83 -1.18 -22.35
N LYS A 466 28.19 -1.74 -21.23
CA LYS A 466 28.08 -3.18 -20.97
C LYS A 466 26.64 -3.68 -21.14
N GLY A 467 25.64 -2.97 -20.59
CA GLY A 467 24.22 -3.30 -20.79
C GLY A 467 23.77 -3.23 -22.24
N MET A 468 24.29 -2.26 -23.02
CA MET A 468 23.99 -2.15 -24.45
C MET A 468 24.68 -3.27 -25.27
N GLU A 469 25.88 -3.70 -24.90
CA GLU A 469 26.57 -4.84 -25.51
C GLU A 469 25.81 -6.15 -25.26
N ILE A 470 25.26 -6.34 -24.06
CA ILE A 470 24.40 -7.49 -23.75
C ILE A 470 23.15 -7.47 -24.63
N VAL A 471 22.52 -6.32 -24.82
CA VAL A 471 21.37 -6.20 -25.77
C VAL A 471 21.78 -6.57 -27.20
N GLU A 472 22.99 -6.20 -27.65
CA GLU A 472 23.49 -6.57 -28.98
C GLU A 472 23.66 -8.09 -29.11
N GLU A 473 24.18 -8.75 -28.07
CA GLU A 473 24.47 -10.18 -28.07
C GLU A 473 23.20 -11.04 -27.91
N HIS A 474 22.28 -10.65 -27.04
CA HIS A 474 21.14 -11.49 -26.63
C HIS A 474 19.79 -11.05 -27.21
N PHE A 475 19.73 -9.97 -27.99
CA PHE A 475 18.43 -9.44 -28.46
C PHE A 475 17.68 -10.39 -29.43
N ASP A 476 18.38 -11.28 -30.10
CA ASP A 476 17.80 -12.31 -30.97
C ASP A 476 17.61 -13.66 -30.24
N GLU A 477 18.13 -13.80 -29.02
CA GLU A 477 17.95 -14.96 -28.17
C GLU A 477 16.68 -14.82 -27.28
N ASP A 478 16.28 -15.91 -26.59
CA ASP A 478 14.98 -16.01 -25.93
C ASP A 478 14.88 -15.31 -24.55
N ASP A 479 15.77 -14.37 -24.21
CA ASP A 479 15.89 -13.85 -22.84
C ASP A 479 15.72 -12.33 -22.69
N VAL A 480 14.48 -11.85 -22.87
CA VAL A 480 14.14 -10.43 -22.65
C VAL A 480 14.21 -10.04 -21.17
N GLY A 481 14.03 -10.99 -20.26
CA GLY A 481 14.10 -10.76 -18.82
C GLY A 481 15.49 -10.33 -18.39
N GLU A 482 16.52 -11.01 -18.88
CA GLU A 482 17.94 -10.68 -18.62
C GLU A 482 18.28 -9.28 -19.10
N ILE A 483 17.79 -8.85 -20.27
CA ILE A 483 17.99 -7.47 -20.79
C ILE A 483 17.48 -6.42 -19.78
N ILE A 484 16.37 -6.68 -19.14
CA ILE A 484 15.80 -5.76 -18.14
C ILE A 484 16.60 -5.84 -16.83
N GLU A 485 16.96 -7.03 -16.37
CA GLU A 485 17.75 -7.23 -15.16
C GLU A 485 19.13 -6.57 -15.30
N ASP A 486 19.81 -6.77 -16.42
CA ASP A 486 21.08 -6.13 -16.69
C ASP A 486 21.00 -4.59 -16.74
N PHE A 487 19.95 -4.05 -17.35
CA PHE A 487 19.71 -2.60 -17.34
C PHE A 487 19.52 -2.10 -15.90
N VAL A 488 18.79 -2.84 -15.09
CA VAL A 488 18.54 -2.48 -13.69
C VAL A 488 19.82 -2.57 -12.87
N ASP A 489 20.50 -3.70 -12.89
CA ASP A 489 21.67 -3.98 -12.05
C ASP A 489 22.88 -3.12 -12.43
N LEU A 490 23.08 -2.89 -13.72
CA LEU A 490 24.21 -2.11 -14.21
C LEU A 490 24.00 -0.59 -14.09
N PHE A 491 22.76 -0.12 -14.14
CA PHE A 491 22.51 1.30 -14.30
C PHE A 491 21.33 1.84 -13.46
N TYR A 492 20.16 1.18 -13.51
CA TYR A 492 18.93 1.81 -13.06
C TYR A 492 18.70 1.69 -11.55
N GLU A 493 19.19 0.63 -10.91
CA GLU A 493 19.12 0.49 -9.45
C GLU A 493 19.83 1.64 -8.73
N ASP A 494 21.05 1.98 -9.16
CA ASP A 494 21.79 3.14 -8.62
C ASP A 494 21.01 4.46 -8.81
N HIS A 495 20.29 4.59 -9.92
CA HIS A 495 19.42 5.73 -10.17
C HIS A 495 18.23 5.76 -9.20
N LEU A 496 17.52 4.64 -9.03
CA LEU A 496 16.39 4.55 -8.12
C LEU A 496 16.80 4.80 -6.67
N ARG A 497 17.89 4.19 -6.19
CA ARG A 497 18.40 4.41 -4.83
C ARG A 497 18.88 5.82 -4.57
N ARG A 498 19.25 6.55 -5.62
CA ARG A 498 19.57 7.99 -5.52
C ARG A 498 18.34 8.87 -5.55
N GLU A 499 17.31 8.52 -6.30
CA GLU A 499 16.11 9.36 -6.49
C GLU A 499 15.02 9.08 -5.46
N PHE A 500 14.97 7.88 -4.91
CA PHE A 500 13.92 7.43 -4.01
C PHE A 500 14.53 6.89 -2.71
N GLU A 501 13.70 6.81 -1.67
CA GLU A 501 14.03 6.13 -0.43
C GLU A 501 14.23 4.62 -0.68
N ASP A 502 15.02 3.96 0.18
CA ASP A 502 15.30 2.52 0.04
C ASP A 502 14.02 1.67 -0.06
N GLN A 503 12.97 2.00 0.70
CA GLN A 503 11.71 1.27 0.61
C GLN A 503 11.02 1.52 -0.73
N ASP A 504 10.88 2.77 -1.12
CA ASP A 504 10.28 3.15 -2.40
C ASP A 504 11.11 2.63 -3.58
N ALA A 505 12.43 2.68 -3.47
CA ALA A 505 13.35 2.12 -4.48
C ALA A 505 13.16 0.59 -4.57
N THR A 506 13.07 -0.11 -3.44
CA THR A 506 12.86 -1.55 -3.38
C THR A 506 11.51 -1.94 -3.98
N ASP A 507 10.43 -1.25 -3.62
CA ASP A 507 9.09 -1.51 -4.16
C ASP A 507 9.05 -1.29 -5.69
N ARG A 508 9.77 -0.26 -6.19
CA ARG A 508 9.91 0.02 -7.62
C ARG A 508 10.75 -1.02 -8.35
N LEU A 509 11.80 -1.53 -7.70
CA LEU A 509 12.60 -2.64 -8.23
C LEU A 509 11.78 -3.92 -8.32
N GLU A 510 10.91 -4.20 -7.33
CA GLU A 510 9.99 -5.33 -7.40
C GLU A 510 8.98 -5.18 -8.55
N ASP A 511 8.44 -3.98 -8.77
CA ASP A 511 7.57 -3.69 -9.92
C ASP A 511 8.28 -3.99 -11.25
N ILE A 512 9.56 -3.63 -11.37
CA ILE A 512 10.36 -3.87 -12.59
C ILE A 512 10.68 -5.35 -12.76
N LYS A 513 11.04 -6.06 -11.70
CA LYS A 513 11.30 -7.51 -11.73
C LYS A 513 10.06 -8.29 -12.17
N GLU A 514 8.89 -7.89 -11.69
CA GLU A 514 7.64 -8.51 -12.15
C GLU A 514 7.34 -8.18 -13.62
N LEU A 515 7.65 -6.96 -14.05
CA LEU A 515 7.54 -6.57 -15.46
C LEU A 515 8.47 -7.44 -16.34
N ALA A 516 9.72 -7.66 -15.92
CA ALA A 516 10.68 -8.53 -16.59
C ALA A 516 10.16 -9.98 -16.67
N ALA A 517 9.71 -10.54 -15.54
CA ALA A 517 9.13 -11.87 -15.48
C ALA A 517 7.92 -12.04 -16.41
N GLN A 518 7.14 -10.97 -16.55
CA GLN A 518 5.98 -10.98 -17.45
C GLN A 518 6.37 -11.03 -18.92
N ILE A 519 7.38 -10.27 -19.33
CA ILE A 519 7.85 -10.24 -20.72
C ILE A 519 8.52 -11.58 -21.05
N ALA A 520 9.37 -12.08 -20.16
CA ALA A 520 10.03 -13.39 -20.31
C ALA A 520 9.02 -14.56 -20.43
N GLY A 521 7.82 -14.41 -19.83
CA GLY A 521 6.75 -15.39 -19.87
C GLY A 521 5.98 -15.52 -21.19
N GLY A 522 6.32 -14.77 -22.23
CA GLY A 522 5.69 -14.82 -23.55
C GLY A 522 5.82 -16.20 -24.26
N ASP A 523 5.28 -16.28 -25.47
CA ASP A 523 5.32 -17.48 -26.29
C ASP A 523 6.78 -17.92 -26.52
N LYS A 524 7.11 -19.15 -26.10
CA LYS A 524 8.47 -19.70 -26.24
C LYS A 524 8.96 -19.87 -27.69
N GLN A 525 8.03 -19.82 -28.66
CA GLN A 525 8.37 -19.92 -30.07
C GLN A 525 8.76 -18.55 -30.67
N LYS A 526 8.58 -17.46 -29.93
CA LYS A 526 8.89 -16.09 -30.38
C LYS A 526 10.27 -15.68 -29.90
N SER A 527 10.99 -14.98 -30.76
CA SER A 527 12.24 -14.31 -30.40
C SER A 527 12.00 -13.21 -29.35
N ALA A 528 13.04 -12.83 -28.64
CA ALA A 528 13.02 -11.73 -27.65
C ALA A 528 12.41 -10.46 -28.28
N ARG A 529 12.78 -10.15 -29.52
CA ARG A 529 12.25 -9.00 -30.25
C ARG A 529 10.73 -9.08 -30.45
N GLU A 530 10.22 -10.23 -30.88
CA GLU A 530 8.77 -10.41 -31.11
C GLU A 530 7.99 -10.32 -29.81
N LYS A 531 8.50 -10.92 -28.73
CA LYS A 531 7.91 -10.81 -27.39
C LYS A 531 7.83 -9.37 -26.91
N LEU A 532 8.92 -8.61 -27.12
CA LEU A 532 8.98 -7.21 -26.71
C LEU A 532 8.06 -6.32 -27.54
N VAL A 533 7.95 -6.54 -28.85
CA VAL A 533 7.03 -5.82 -29.74
C VAL A 533 5.58 -6.07 -29.33
N ASP A 534 5.22 -7.34 -29.08
CA ASP A 534 3.87 -7.70 -28.63
C ASP A 534 3.55 -7.06 -27.28
N PHE A 535 4.48 -7.13 -26.33
CA PHE A 535 4.31 -6.52 -25.02
C PHE A 535 4.12 -5.00 -25.10
N LEU A 536 4.97 -4.29 -25.84
CA LEU A 536 4.85 -2.84 -26.01
C LEU A 536 3.56 -2.44 -26.73
N SER A 537 3.08 -3.28 -27.65
CA SER A 537 1.78 -3.10 -28.32
C SER A 537 0.62 -3.27 -27.33
N ASP A 538 0.68 -4.31 -26.49
CA ASP A 538 -0.31 -4.52 -25.42
C ASP A 538 -0.35 -3.34 -24.45
N VAL A 539 0.82 -2.83 -24.02
CA VAL A 539 0.92 -1.64 -23.15
C VAL A 539 0.32 -0.40 -23.80
N ALA A 540 0.59 -0.17 -25.10
CA ALA A 540 0.04 0.97 -25.83
C ALA A 540 -1.50 0.90 -25.94
N LEU A 541 -2.05 -0.29 -26.14
CA LEU A 541 -3.51 -0.50 -26.16
C LEU A 541 -4.14 -0.21 -24.79
N MET A 542 -3.47 -0.62 -23.69
CA MET A 542 -3.96 -0.38 -22.34
C MET A 542 -4.00 1.11 -22.00
N THR A 543 -2.94 1.85 -22.29
CA THR A 543 -2.89 3.30 -22.04
C THR A 543 -3.96 4.08 -22.80
N ASN A 544 -4.33 3.63 -23.99
CA ASN A 544 -5.40 4.26 -24.78
C ASN A 544 -6.82 3.94 -24.26
N LEU A 545 -7.03 2.76 -23.67
CA LEU A 545 -8.31 2.42 -23.02
C LEU A 545 -8.56 3.23 -21.75
N ASP A 546 -7.48 3.72 -21.12
CA ASP A 546 -7.52 4.50 -19.90
C ASP A 546 -8.02 5.95 -20.09
N VAL A 547 -7.98 6.51 -21.30
CA VAL A 547 -8.51 7.85 -21.60
C VAL A 547 -10.01 7.97 -21.25
N ARG A 548 -10.76 6.87 -21.20
CA ARG A 548 -12.16 6.82 -20.76
C ARG A 548 -12.33 6.55 -19.26
N ARG A 549 -11.24 6.57 -18.47
CA ARG A 549 -11.24 6.17 -17.03
C ARG A 549 -12.09 7.05 -16.12
N ASN A 550 -12.37 8.28 -16.47
CA ASN A 550 -13.03 9.24 -15.58
C ASN A 550 -14.54 9.32 -15.70
N ASP A 551 -15.18 8.42 -16.47
CA ASP A 551 -16.64 8.37 -16.54
C ASP A 551 -17.18 7.52 -15.35
N PRO A 552 -17.83 8.16 -14.34
CA PRO A 552 -18.37 7.44 -13.19
C PRO A 552 -19.54 6.51 -13.54
N SER A 553 -20.14 6.67 -14.72
CA SER A 553 -21.31 5.88 -15.16
C SER A 553 -20.95 4.49 -15.68
N LEU A 554 -19.67 4.22 -15.98
CA LEU A 554 -19.23 2.94 -16.55
C LEU A 554 -19.16 1.84 -15.50
N ASP A 555 -19.81 0.72 -15.78
CA ASP A 555 -19.75 -0.49 -14.98
C ASP A 555 -18.36 -1.16 -15.12
N ARG A 556 -17.56 -1.23 -14.02
CA ARG A 556 -16.14 -1.62 -14.05
C ARG A 556 -15.74 -2.46 -12.85
N VAL A 557 -14.88 -3.45 -13.06
CA VAL A 557 -14.19 -4.17 -11.97
C VAL A 557 -13.25 -3.23 -11.25
N THR A 558 -13.21 -3.29 -9.92
CA THR A 558 -12.25 -2.52 -9.13
C THR A 558 -10.98 -3.35 -8.89
N LEU A 559 -9.83 -2.79 -9.26
CA LEU A 559 -8.50 -3.30 -8.93
C LEU A 559 -7.91 -2.39 -7.83
N SER A 560 -7.56 -2.95 -6.67
CA SER A 560 -7.12 -2.13 -5.53
C SER A 560 -6.09 -2.85 -4.68
N THR A 561 -5.15 -2.08 -4.12
CA THR A 561 -4.38 -2.62 -3.00
C THR A 561 -5.27 -2.76 -1.76
N VAL A 562 -4.89 -3.67 -0.87
CA VAL A 562 -5.61 -3.90 0.38
C VAL A 562 -5.72 -2.62 1.21
N HIS A 563 -4.64 -1.83 1.28
CA HIS A 563 -4.62 -0.58 2.04
C HIS A 563 -5.67 0.43 1.55
N GLN A 564 -5.79 0.58 0.24
CA GLN A 564 -6.76 1.50 -0.36
C GLN A 564 -8.20 0.97 -0.32
N ALA A 565 -8.38 -0.35 -0.19
CA ALA A 565 -9.67 -0.99 -0.04
C ALA A 565 -10.27 -0.84 1.36
N LYS A 566 -9.50 -0.34 2.35
CA LYS A 566 -10.02 -0.08 3.70
C LYS A 566 -11.18 0.91 3.65
N GLY A 567 -12.27 0.59 4.34
CA GLY A 567 -13.52 1.37 4.30
C GLY A 567 -14.47 1.02 3.16
N MET A 568 -14.00 0.33 2.11
CA MET A 568 -14.83 -0.11 0.99
C MET A 568 -15.38 -1.51 1.21
N GLU A 569 -16.33 -1.95 0.33
CA GLU A 569 -16.94 -3.28 0.40
C GLU A 569 -17.60 -3.66 -0.92
N TRP A 570 -17.49 -4.93 -1.30
CA TRP A 570 -18.04 -5.45 -2.57
C TRP A 570 -18.77 -6.76 -2.38
N PRO A 571 -19.81 -7.05 -3.18
CA PRO A 571 -20.46 -8.36 -3.23
C PRO A 571 -19.46 -9.50 -3.48
N VAL A 572 -18.56 -9.33 -4.46
CA VAL A 572 -17.58 -10.34 -4.85
C VAL A 572 -16.17 -9.81 -4.69
N VAL A 573 -15.34 -10.50 -3.90
CA VAL A 573 -13.93 -10.16 -3.70
C VAL A 573 -13.06 -11.33 -4.17
N ILE A 574 -12.04 -10.98 -4.95
CA ILE A 574 -11.04 -11.89 -5.49
C ILE A 574 -9.68 -11.49 -4.92
N VAL A 575 -8.94 -12.46 -4.36
CA VAL A 575 -7.65 -12.22 -3.71
C VAL A 575 -6.58 -13.08 -4.37
N PRO A 576 -5.74 -12.52 -5.25
CA PRO A 576 -4.64 -13.23 -5.89
C PRO A 576 -3.40 -13.32 -4.98
N TRP A 577 -2.45 -14.16 -5.37
CA TRP A 577 -1.09 -14.21 -4.84
C TRP A 577 -0.99 -14.54 -3.34
N LEU A 578 -1.84 -15.43 -2.83
CA LEU A 578 -1.74 -15.89 -1.44
C LEU A 578 -0.62 -16.93 -1.30
N CYS A 579 0.61 -16.45 -1.41
CA CYS A 579 1.85 -17.23 -1.32
C CYS A 579 2.80 -16.57 -0.33
N GLU A 580 3.69 -17.38 0.27
CA GLU A 580 4.82 -16.87 1.06
C GLU A 580 5.65 -15.90 0.24
N THR A 581 6.24 -14.90 0.87
CA THR A 581 7.00 -13.78 0.30
C THR A 581 6.21 -12.74 -0.51
N LEU A 582 4.94 -13.02 -0.85
CA LEU A 582 4.07 -12.11 -1.58
C LEU A 582 2.92 -11.59 -0.71
N PHE A 583 2.23 -12.48 -0.01
CA PHE A 583 1.22 -12.14 1.00
C PHE A 583 1.19 -13.23 2.10
N PRO A 584 1.93 -13.05 3.21
CA PRO A 584 2.66 -11.86 3.67
C PRO A 584 3.87 -11.52 2.78
N SER A 585 4.25 -10.23 2.74
CA SER A 585 5.43 -9.80 2.00
C SER A 585 6.71 -10.30 2.67
N GLY A 586 7.72 -10.68 1.88
CA GLY A 586 8.99 -11.19 2.40
C GLY A 586 9.64 -10.23 3.39
N LYS A 587 9.65 -8.95 3.06
CA LYS A 587 10.18 -7.89 3.92
C LYS A 587 9.44 -7.78 5.26
N ALA A 588 8.12 -7.84 5.26
CA ALA A 588 7.35 -7.80 6.50
C ALA A 588 7.66 -9.00 7.41
N VAL A 589 7.94 -10.17 6.81
CA VAL A 589 8.37 -11.36 7.55
C VAL A 589 9.76 -11.16 8.16
N GLU A 590 10.71 -10.64 7.40
CA GLU A 590 12.09 -10.36 7.84
C GLU A 590 12.12 -9.31 8.97
N GLU A 591 11.25 -8.31 8.89
CA GLU A 591 11.11 -7.26 9.91
C GLU A 591 10.23 -7.66 11.11
N GLY A 592 9.74 -8.90 11.16
CA GLY A 592 8.88 -9.39 12.25
C GLY A 592 7.47 -8.80 12.27
N ARG A 593 7.00 -8.20 11.17
CA ARG A 593 5.69 -7.53 11.04
C ARG A 593 4.58 -8.42 10.48
N VAL A 594 4.65 -9.73 10.72
CA VAL A 594 3.65 -10.69 10.25
C VAL A 594 2.25 -10.39 10.80
N ASP A 595 2.15 -9.82 12.00
CA ASP A 595 0.86 -9.46 12.60
C ASP A 595 0.16 -8.32 11.86
N GLU A 596 0.90 -7.38 11.30
CA GLU A 596 0.34 -6.34 10.43
C GLU A 596 -0.19 -6.94 9.12
N GLU A 597 0.55 -7.85 8.51
CA GLU A 597 0.12 -8.58 7.31
C GLU A 597 -1.13 -9.44 7.60
N ARG A 598 -1.25 -10.01 8.82
CA ARG A 598 -2.45 -10.73 9.28
C ARG A 598 -3.67 -9.80 9.34
N ARG A 599 -3.51 -8.58 9.86
CA ARG A 599 -4.57 -7.56 9.86
C ARG A 599 -4.92 -7.13 8.43
N LEU A 600 -3.93 -7.02 7.54
CA LEU A 600 -4.20 -6.78 6.12
C LEU A 600 -5.04 -7.90 5.52
N PHE A 601 -4.73 -9.16 5.80
CA PHE A 601 -5.51 -10.28 5.31
C PHE A 601 -6.93 -10.31 5.90
N TYR A 602 -7.08 -9.98 7.19
CA TYR A 602 -8.41 -9.78 7.80
C TYR A 602 -9.20 -8.66 7.09
N VAL A 603 -8.54 -7.53 6.80
CA VAL A 603 -9.17 -6.43 6.06
C VAL A 603 -9.68 -6.93 4.72
N VAL A 604 -8.85 -7.65 3.94
CA VAL A 604 -9.25 -8.21 2.63
C VAL A 604 -10.48 -9.09 2.75
N VAL A 605 -10.46 -10.08 3.64
CA VAL A 605 -11.56 -11.03 3.84
C VAL A 605 -12.85 -10.29 4.17
N THR A 606 -12.78 -9.30 5.06
CA THR A 606 -13.95 -8.53 5.52
C THR A 606 -14.46 -7.49 4.52
N ARG A 607 -13.83 -7.35 3.33
CA ARG A 607 -14.37 -6.55 2.22
C ARG A 607 -15.47 -7.29 1.45
N ALA A 608 -15.49 -8.61 1.49
CA ALA A 608 -16.46 -9.44 0.79
C ALA A 608 -17.82 -9.43 1.52
N LYS A 609 -18.90 -9.21 0.73
CA LYS A 609 -20.28 -9.34 1.22
C LYS A 609 -20.81 -10.75 1.01
N ASP A 610 -20.68 -11.26 -0.20
CA ASP A 610 -21.36 -12.49 -0.66
C ASP A 610 -20.37 -13.59 -1.02
N ARG A 611 -19.35 -13.27 -1.83
CA ARG A 611 -18.40 -14.25 -2.37
C ARG A 611 -16.96 -13.83 -2.13
N LEU A 612 -16.15 -14.77 -1.69
CA LEU A 612 -14.70 -14.59 -1.51
C LEU A 612 -13.97 -15.69 -2.28
N HIS A 613 -13.14 -15.29 -3.25
CA HIS A 613 -12.30 -16.16 -4.04
C HIS A 613 -10.84 -15.89 -3.74
N MET A 614 -10.12 -16.87 -3.24
CA MET A 614 -8.72 -16.79 -2.82
C MET A 614 -7.86 -17.64 -3.76
N PHE A 615 -6.72 -17.11 -4.20
CA PHE A 615 -5.84 -17.78 -5.16
C PHE A 615 -4.44 -17.97 -4.60
N SER A 616 -3.93 -19.19 -4.69
CA SER A 616 -2.59 -19.55 -4.26
C SER A 616 -1.89 -20.34 -5.37
N PRO A 617 -1.05 -19.70 -6.19
CA PRO A 617 -0.21 -20.39 -7.17
C PRO A 617 0.75 -21.36 -6.51
N SER A 618 1.14 -22.41 -7.24
CA SER A 618 2.12 -23.42 -6.83
C SER A 618 3.51 -23.09 -7.36
N MET A 619 3.56 -22.38 -8.47
CA MET A 619 4.76 -22.00 -9.19
C MET A 619 4.71 -20.50 -9.50
N ARG A 620 5.85 -19.86 -9.49
CA ARG A 620 6.02 -18.46 -9.88
C ARG A 620 7.10 -18.35 -10.95
N ARG A 621 6.83 -17.57 -11.97
CA ARG A 621 7.83 -17.19 -12.96
C ARG A 621 8.65 -16.05 -12.40
N MET A 622 9.98 -16.14 -12.56
CA MET A 622 10.93 -15.11 -12.20
C MET A 622 11.44 -14.40 -13.45
N ALA A 623 12.19 -13.33 -13.26
CA ALA A 623 12.70 -12.50 -14.37
C ALA A 623 13.72 -13.24 -15.25
N ASP A 624 14.43 -14.23 -14.69
CA ASP A 624 15.29 -15.18 -15.43
C ASP A 624 14.53 -16.12 -16.37
N GLY A 625 13.22 -15.95 -16.54
CA GLY A 625 12.35 -16.83 -17.31
C GLY A 625 12.08 -18.19 -16.65
N GLY A 626 12.76 -18.50 -15.53
CA GLY A 626 12.59 -19.72 -14.76
C GLY A 626 11.25 -19.78 -14.03
N ILE A 627 10.76 -20.99 -13.77
CA ILE A 627 9.53 -21.23 -13.01
C ILE A 627 9.91 -21.95 -11.72
N TYR A 628 9.67 -21.29 -10.59
CA TYR A 628 10.08 -21.75 -9.27
C TYR A 628 8.88 -22.09 -8.39
N PRO A 629 8.99 -23.14 -7.55
CA PRO A 629 7.92 -23.49 -6.63
C PRO A 629 7.75 -22.44 -5.54
N VAL A 630 6.49 -22.12 -5.21
CA VAL A 630 6.14 -21.24 -4.10
C VAL A 630 5.19 -21.93 -3.13
N ASN A 631 5.36 -21.63 -1.84
CA ASN A 631 4.50 -22.18 -0.80
C ASN A 631 3.23 -21.33 -0.66
N PRO A 632 2.10 -21.96 -0.28
CA PRO A 632 0.91 -21.20 0.11
C PRO A 632 1.21 -20.26 1.28
N SER A 633 0.56 -19.10 1.28
CA SER A 633 0.55 -18.18 2.43
C SER A 633 0.27 -18.88 3.76
N ILE A 634 0.95 -18.46 4.82
CA ILE A 634 0.67 -18.95 6.18
C ILE A 634 -0.80 -18.74 6.55
N PHE A 635 -1.40 -17.61 6.14
CA PHE A 635 -2.80 -17.30 6.41
C PHE A 635 -3.77 -18.30 5.77
N VAL A 636 -3.45 -18.80 4.58
CA VAL A 636 -4.24 -19.82 3.89
C VAL A 636 -4.06 -21.20 4.53
N LYS A 637 -2.86 -21.51 5.02
CA LYS A 637 -2.56 -22.76 5.72
C LYS A 637 -3.34 -22.88 7.03
N GLU A 638 -3.55 -21.76 7.73
CA GLU A 638 -4.28 -21.69 9.00
C GLU A 638 -5.80 -21.86 8.86
N ILE A 639 -6.36 -21.69 7.66
CA ILE A 639 -7.81 -21.85 7.44
C ILE A 639 -8.18 -23.34 7.44
N PRO A 640 -9.08 -23.78 8.36
CA PRO A 640 -9.60 -25.14 8.38
C PRO A 640 -10.24 -25.55 7.05
N LYS A 641 -10.11 -26.82 6.68
CA LYS A 641 -10.58 -27.32 5.37
C LYS A 641 -12.10 -27.21 5.23
N GLU A 642 -12.81 -27.30 6.31
CA GLU A 642 -14.28 -27.23 6.38
C GLU A 642 -14.83 -25.82 6.19
N LEU A 643 -13.99 -24.77 6.28
CA LEU A 643 -14.43 -23.38 6.10
C LEU A 643 -14.25 -22.85 4.69
N VAL A 644 -13.60 -23.61 3.82
CA VAL A 644 -13.34 -23.19 2.44
C VAL A 644 -13.50 -24.35 1.46
N GLU A 645 -14.07 -24.07 0.31
CA GLU A 645 -14.07 -24.98 -0.82
C GLU A 645 -12.72 -24.97 -1.52
N ARG A 646 -11.95 -26.05 -1.40
CA ARG A 646 -10.62 -26.16 -2.03
C ARG A 646 -10.73 -26.72 -3.43
N ARG A 647 -10.27 -25.96 -4.42
CA ARG A 647 -10.27 -26.31 -5.83
C ARG A 647 -8.85 -26.37 -6.37
N ASN A 648 -8.44 -27.53 -6.86
CA ASN A 648 -7.15 -27.68 -7.55
C ASN A 648 -7.39 -27.54 -9.05
N VAL A 649 -6.88 -26.49 -9.63
CA VAL A 649 -6.98 -26.22 -11.06
C VAL A 649 -5.68 -26.66 -11.72
N GLN A 650 -5.74 -27.76 -12.46
CA GLN A 650 -4.64 -28.21 -13.31
C GLN A 650 -4.60 -27.33 -14.55
N SER A 651 -3.42 -26.82 -14.92
CA SER A 651 -3.27 -26.03 -16.14
C SER A 651 -3.64 -26.88 -17.35
N ILE A 652 -4.64 -26.46 -18.10
CA ILE A 652 -4.81 -26.90 -19.47
C ILE A 652 -3.96 -25.95 -20.32
N SER A 653 -2.64 -26.12 -20.29
CA SER A 653 -1.75 -25.48 -21.28
C SER A 653 -1.68 -26.41 -22.48
N PRO A 654 -2.09 -25.96 -23.68
CA PRO A 654 -1.75 -26.68 -24.90
C PRO A 654 -0.25 -26.50 -25.14
N GLY A 655 0.56 -27.48 -24.76
CA GLY A 655 1.97 -27.45 -25.13
C GLY A 655 3.00 -28.13 -24.23
N TYR A 656 2.66 -28.65 -23.05
CA TYR A 656 3.57 -29.52 -22.32
C TYR A 656 3.18 -31.00 -22.53
N GLY A 657 3.91 -31.68 -23.41
CA GLY A 657 3.82 -33.12 -23.60
C GLY A 657 4.05 -33.83 -22.27
N ALA A 658 3.00 -34.40 -21.74
CA ALA A 658 3.08 -35.32 -20.62
C ALA A 658 3.88 -36.56 -21.09
N SER A 659 5.12 -36.68 -20.66
CA SER A 659 5.81 -37.97 -20.64
C SER A 659 5.07 -38.78 -19.56
N SER A 660 4.20 -39.64 -20.04
CA SER A 660 3.44 -40.60 -19.26
C SER A 660 4.39 -41.59 -18.59
N TYR A 661 4.65 -41.40 -17.32
CA TYR A 661 5.04 -42.53 -16.47
C TYR A 661 3.78 -43.26 -16.04
N SER A 662 3.36 -44.21 -16.88
CA SER A 662 2.37 -45.22 -16.48
C SER A 662 3.03 -46.17 -15.47
N ARG A 663 2.66 -46.04 -14.20
CA ARG A 663 2.87 -47.15 -13.25
C ARG A 663 1.74 -48.15 -13.44
N GLY A 664 2.07 -49.21 -14.16
CA GLY A 664 1.23 -50.43 -14.19
C GLY A 664 1.18 -51.04 -12.80
N ASN A 665 -0.04 -51.24 -12.30
CA ASN A 665 -0.32 -52.18 -11.22
C ASN A 665 -0.23 -53.61 -11.77
N GLY A 666 0.77 -54.37 -11.31
CA GLY A 666 0.88 -55.79 -11.52
C GLY A 666 1.08 -56.47 -10.18
N TYR A 667 0.05 -57.18 -9.74
CA TYR A 667 0.13 -58.16 -8.65
C TYR A 667 1.00 -59.33 -9.09
N GLY A 668 1.89 -59.81 -8.21
CA GLY A 668 2.66 -61.04 -8.42
C GLY A 668 3.60 -61.35 -7.26
N SER A 669 3.25 -62.36 -6.55
CA SER A 669 3.86 -62.92 -5.34
C SER A 669 5.21 -63.60 -5.56
N SER A 670 5.93 -63.70 -4.47
CA SER A 670 6.78 -64.83 -3.96
C SER A 670 8.31 -64.77 -4.15
N SER A 671 8.90 -64.94 -2.99
CA SER A 671 10.06 -65.79 -2.59
C SER A 671 11.51 -65.35 -2.91
N ALA A 672 12.20 -64.98 -1.83
CA ALA A 672 13.34 -65.65 -1.19
C ALA A 672 14.73 -65.68 -1.86
N TYR A 673 15.73 -65.51 -0.99
CA TYR A 673 17.18 -65.73 -1.08
C TYR A 673 17.97 -64.58 -1.74
N GLY A 674 18.92 -63.89 -1.10
CA GLY A 674 19.94 -64.34 -0.19
C GLY A 674 21.28 -63.78 -0.67
N GLY A 675 22.02 -63.11 0.21
CA GLY A 675 23.46 -63.11 0.08
C GLY A 675 24.19 -61.81 -0.16
N ARG A 676 24.77 -61.28 0.91
CA ARG A 676 26.15 -60.75 1.07
C ARG A 676 26.70 -59.81 -0.04
N GLY A 677 27.25 -58.67 0.19
CA GLY A 677 28.22 -58.23 1.16
C GLY A 677 29.16 -57.29 0.41
N GLY A 678 29.73 -56.35 1.08
CA GLY A 678 30.90 -55.69 0.55
C GLY A 678 30.93 -54.17 0.79
N CYS A 679 31.67 -53.84 1.78
CA CYS A 679 32.14 -52.54 2.26
C CYS A 679 33.05 -51.78 1.30
N TYR A 680 33.42 -50.58 1.74
CA TYR A 680 34.50 -49.63 1.38
C TYR A 680 34.06 -48.56 0.38
N GLY A 681 34.32 -47.29 0.59
CA GLY A 681 35.11 -46.54 1.54
C GLY A 681 35.21 -45.11 1.07
N SER A 682 35.07 -44.25 2.00
CA SER A 682 35.70 -42.98 2.34
C SER A 682 36.46 -42.15 1.30
N SER A 683 36.35 -40.86 1.58
CA SER A 683 37.26 -39.73 1.35
C SER A 683 36.80 -38.81 0.23
N GLY A 684 36.81 -37.51 0.34
CA GLY A 684 37.27 -36.57 1.33
C GLY A 684 37.33 -35.18 0.71
N TYR A 685 36.96 -34.21 1.47
CA TYR A 685 37.42 -32.83 1.53
C TYR A 685 38.10 -32.12 0.35
N ARG A 686 37.58 -30.94 0.04
CA ARG A 686 38.23 -29.60 -0.04
C ARG A 686 37.26 -28.66 -0.76
N GLY A 687 36.77 -27.64 -0.25
CA GLY A 687 37.18 -26.46 0.44
C GLY A 687 38.00 -25.50 -0.42
N ARG A 688 37.41 -24.43 -0.92
CA ARG A 688 38.09 -23.13 -1.10
C ARG A 688 37.11 -21.98 -1.07
N ARG A 689 37.41 -21.10 -0.15
CA ARG A 689 36.95 -19.70 -0.12
C ARG A 689 37.63 -18.93 -1.26
N TYR A 690 36.92 -18.00 -1.86
CA TYR A 690 37.30 -16.59 -1.91
C TYR A 690 36.02 -15.78 -2.15
#